data_9504bd8d1d16db88b73ca2bdb718ed75
#
_entry.id   9504bd8d1d16db88b73ca2bdb718ed75
#
_cell.length_a   1.000
_cell.length_b   1.000
_cell.length_c   1.000
_cell.angle_alpha   90.00
_cell.angle_beta   90.00
_cell.angle_gamma   90.00
#
_symmetry.space_group_name_H-M   'P 1'
#
loop_
_entity.id
_entity.type
_entity.pdbx_description
1 polymer ?
#
loop_
_entity_poly.entity_id
_entity_poly.type
_entity_poly.pdbx_seq_one_letter_code
_entity_poly.pdbx_strand_id
1 'polypeptide(L)'
;MAVNQSSPGVVFQERDLTTVTTVASANIGVLAAPFELGPVEEIVDIASERELADVFGKPNDYNYEYWYSAAQFLSYGGTLKAIRVTSSSLKNATDSGTPPLIKNLLEYETSYESASNSFKWVSRTAGTKGNSIAVFTTDAGPDQILVVPAPGSGNDHEYVADEAVSATSGAAGKVFKYSIVLTVDAFVGTITAGSTATISISGSAQTVNVLAVDEENKKIEIGMPSGGITGIIADGQTMTQSTTNTAVISTAGIERRVYVGLNKGSIDFAASDSISDTNSTAASVSSVRDEYSEREYLPGVKWINVAPRPGTSLYATQQGGHRDEMHVLVLDVDGKVSGTPGALLERFVGLSKATDAKTSVGETNYYPNVLKAKSAYLYWAEHETGFFNATASASDGNWGQTASGRQFNLLRSSAGTTDYPGTFKTIGSVNNSSYYYRLSGGVDYGLSGGTYSVGQVDITTAYELIEDPESQTIDFILAGPSGADDAAAVSKISTLVNIAEERRDCIVFCSPRRGNVIGISSAATITTNMVSFFKKLPSSSYLVFDSGYKYIYDKYNDVYRYIPCNGDVAGLCLQTTEVAEPWFSPAGFQRGILRNAIKLAYTPTKTQRDTLYANRINPIVSFPGQGVVLFGDKTALAQSSAFDRINIRRLFLTIERVIAGAARSQLFEQNDDAQRSLFVNIVEPYLRDVQGRRGVIDFLVKCDGTNNPAESIDRGEFFAEIFVKPTRTINFITLTFVATRTGVAFSEIAN
;
A
#
# COMPACT_ATOMS: atom_id res chain seq x y z
N MET A 1 -34.13 -7.42 38.44
CA MET A 1 -34.92 -8.39 39.24
C MET A 1 -35.34 -7.70 40.51
N ALA A 2 -36.63 -7.52 40.71
CA ALA A 2 -37.13 -6.96 41.98
C ALA A 2 -37.00 -8.03 43.08
N VAL A 3 -36.26 -7.74 44.08
CA VAL A 3 -36.17 -8.61 45.27
C VAL A 3 -37.43 -8.39 46.09
N ASN A 4 -38.35 -9.37 46.05
CA ASN A 4 -39.54 -9.40 46.89
C ASN A 4 -39.09 -9.76 48.33
N GLN A 5 -38.94 -8.76 49.15
CA GLN A 5 -38.73 -8.94 50.60
C GLN A 5 -40.10 -8.79 51.29
N SER A 6 -40.59 -9.84 51.91
CA SER A 6 -41.89 -9.87 52.56
C SER A 6 -41.84 -9.56 54.06
N SER A 7 -40.68 -9.16 54.60
CA SER A 7 -40.51 -8.71 56.01
C SER A 7 -39.75 -7.39 56.05
N PRO A 8 -39.98 -6.55 57.08
CA PRO A 8 -39.22 -5.30 57.26
C PRO A 8 -37.70 -5.57 57.37
N GLY A 9 -36.94 -4.99 56.45
CA GLY A 9 -35.48 -5.14 56.41
C GLY A 9 -34.85 -4.05 55.51
N VAL A 10 -33.57 -3.80 55.67
CA VAL A 10 -32.82 -2.86 54.85
C VAL A 10 -32.30 -3.61 53.63
N VAL A 11 -32.71 -3.19 52.44
CA VAL A 11 -32.16 -3.71 51.18
C VAL A 11 -31.04 -2.83 50.72
N PHE A 12 -29.82 -3.35 50.64
CA PHE A 12 -28.71 -2.71 50.01
C PHE A 12 -28.74 -2.98 48.51
N GLN A 13 -28.89 -1.94 47.74
CA GLN A 13 -28.78 -2.01 46.29
C GLN A 13 -27.50 -1.26 45.88
N GLU A 14 -26.47 -2.00 45.57
CA GLU A 14 -25.30 -1.42 44.93
C GLU A 14 -25.63 -1.16 43.47
N ARG A 15 -25.59 0.09 43.07
CA ARG A 15 -25.67 0.53 41.69
C ARG A 15 -24.30 1.06 41.33
N ASP A 16 -23.56 0.31 40.57
CA ASP A 16 -22.29 0.79 40.00
C ASP A 16 -22.57 1.88 38.96
N LEU A 17 -22.43 3.13 39.37
CA LEU A 17 -22.48 4.32 38.50
C LEU A 17 -21.09 4.73 38.03
N THR A 18 -20.07 3.92 38.30
CA THR A 18 -18.68 4.18 37.89
C THR A 18 -18.34 3.71 36.48
N THR A 19 -19.29 3.17 35.71
CA THR A 19 -19.14 2.99 34.27
C THR A 19 -19.25 4.33 33.54
N VAL A 20 -18.52 5.34 33.97
CA VAL A 20 -18.00 6.32 33.02
C VAL A 20 -16.95 5.56 32.24
N THR A 21 -17.29 5.10 31.07
CA THR A 21 -16.28 4.78 30.07
C THR A 21 -15.45 6.05 29.93
N THR A 22 -14.29 6.06 30.59
CA THR A 22 -13.24 7.00 30.25
C THR A 22 -12.99 6.74 28.78
N VAL A 23 -13.54 7.60 27.92
CA VAL A 23 -13.09 7.67 26.54
C VAL A 23 -11.65 8.10 26.65
N ALA A 24 -10.76 7.11 26.64
CA ALA A 24 -9.33 7.36 26.62
C ALA A 24 -9.10 8.34 25.48
N SER A 25 -8.32 9.40 25.71
CA SER A 25 -7.83 10.27 24.66
C SER A 25 -7.31 9.33 23.55
N ALA A 26 -7.86 9.41 22.36
CA ALA A 26 -7.57 8.42 21.33
C ALA A 26 -6.12 8.53 20.84
N ASN A 27 -5.42 9.65 21.15
CA ASN A 27 -4.03 9.93 20.79
C ASN A 27 -3.76 9.72 19.28
N ILE A 28 -4.72 10.06 18.45
CA ILE A 28 -4.70 9.83 17.02
C ILE A 28 -4.27 11.11 16.28
N GLY A 29 -3.19 10.98 15.51
CA GLY A 29 -2.75 12.00 14.58
C GLY A 29 -3.24 11.73 13.15
N VAL A 30 -3.24 12.75 12.31
CA VAL A 30 -3.54 12.65 10.88
C VAL A 30 -2.46 13.34 10.07
N LEU A 31 -2.04 12.73 8.97
CA LEU A 31 -1.16 13.34 7.97
C LEU A 31 -1.53 12.87 6.55
N ALA A 32 -1.84 13.83 5.68
CA ALA A 32 -1.90 13.59 4.24
C ALA A 32 -0.55 13.94 3.58
N ALA A 33 -0.01 12.98 2.81
CA ALA A 33 1.34 13.11 2.28
C ALA A 33 1.52 12.40 0.92
N PRO A 34 2.48 12.85 0.09
CA PRO A 34 2.86 12.17 -1.13
C PRO A 34 3.75 10.95 -0.81
N PHE A 35 3.14 9.91 -0.29
CA PHE A 35 3.81 8.64 -0.05
C PHE A 35 4.08 7.90 -1.36
N GLU A 36 5.13 7.07 -1.37
CA GLU A 36 5.55 6.35 -2.57
C GLU A 36 4.65 5.15 -2.89
N LEU A 37 4.17 4.47 -1.87
CA LEU A 37 3.31 3.28 -1.97
C LEU A 37 1.99 3.50 -1.24
N GLY A 38 1.14 2.47 -1.24
CA GLY A 38 -0.13 2.43 -0.52
C GLY A 38 -1.32 2.96 -1.32
N PRO A 39 -2.52 2.81 -0.78
CA PRO A 39 -3.75 3.30 -1.39
C PRO A 39 -3.79 4.82 -1.41
N VAL A 40 -4.38 5.38 -2.46
CA VAL A 40 -4.54 6.82 -2.66
C VAL A 40 -5.93 7.24 -2.18
N GLU A 41 -6.03 8.37 -1.49
CA GLU A 41 -7.30 8.90 -0.95
C GLU A 41 -8.06 7.87 -0.09
N GLU A 42 -7.33 7.13 0.71
CA GLU A 42 -7.86 6.18 1.69
C GLU A 42 -7.16 6.41 3.03
N ILE A 43 -7.94 6.35 4.12
CA ILE A 43 -7.40 6.50 5.47
C ILE A 43 -6.87 5.14 5.94
N VAL A 44 -5.60 5.09 6.28
CA VAL A 44 -4.97 3.88 6.82
C VAL A 44 -4.43 4.17 8.22
N ASP A 45 -4.84 3.37 9.19
CA ASP A 45 -4.35 3.47 10.56
C ASP A 45 -2.97 2.82 10.67
N ILE A 46 -1.99 3.59 11.15
CA ILE A 46 -0.59 3.19 11.31
C ILE A 46 -0.18 3.35 12.76
N ALA A 47 0.28 2.28 13.38
CA ALA A 47 0.69 2.25 14.79
C ALA A 47 2.22 2.34 15.00
N SER A 48 3.02 2.14 13.96
CA SER A 48 4.48 2.11 14.08
C SER A 48 5.20 2.63 12.84
N GLU A 49 6.45 3.07 13.02
CA GLU A 49 7.33 3.47 11.93
C GLU A 49 7.57 2.32 10.92
N ARG A 50 7.65 1.08 11.41
CA ARG A 50 7.83 -0.09 10.56
C ARG A 50 6.61 -0.29 9.65
N GLU A 51 5.42 -0.23 10.22
CA GLU A 51 4.17 -0.36 9.47
C GLU A 51 4.01 0.76 8.44
N LEU A 52 4.41 2.01 8.80
CA LEU A 52 4.47 3.12 7.85
C LEU A 52 5.37 2.79 6.65
N ALA A 53 6.54 2.21 6.89
CA ALA A 53 7.45 1.80 5.83
C ALA A 53 6.93 0.61 5.01
N ASP A 54 6.27 -0.34 5.65
CA ASP A 54 5.71 -1.52 4.98
C ASP A 54 4.51 -1.16 4.08
N VAL A 55 3.63 -0.26 4.51
CA VAL A 55 2.42 0.14 3.76
C VAL A 55 2.71 1.26 2.76
N PHE A 56 3.39 2.33 3.20
CA PHE A 56 3.56 3.55 2.40
C PHE A 56 4.95 3.71 1.78
N GLY A 57 5.80 2.71 1.96
CA GLY A 57 7.18 2.72 1.47
C GLY A 57 8.14 3.47 2.39
N LYS A 58 9.42 3.34 2.11
CA LYS A 58 10.51 4.03 2.83
C LYS A 58 10.59 5.50 2.40
N PRO A 59 11.18 6.39 3.24
CA PRO A 59 11.41 7.77 2.82
C PRO A 59 12.39 7.81 1.64
N ASN A 60 12.16 8.75 0.74
CA ASN A 60 13.05 9.04 -0.38
C ASN A 60 13.41 10.53 -0.40
N ASP A 61 14.25 10.95 -1.36
CA ASP A 61 14.72 12.34 -1.46
C ASP A 61 13.63 13.37 -1.69
N TYR A 62 12.44 12.94 -2.14
CA TYR A 62 11.35 13.81 -2.57
C TYR A 62 10.23 13.96 -1.53
N ASN A 63 10.09 12.99 -0.59
CA ASN A 63 9.00 12.95 0.39
C ASN A 63 9.46 12.89 1.85
N TYR A 64 10.76 12.84 2.14
CA TYR A 64 11.30 12.60 3.48
C TYR A 64 10.78 13.57 4.56
N GLU A 65 10.49 14.82 4.24
CA GLU A 65 9.96 15.78 5.23
C GLU A 65 8.56 15.38 5.72
N TYR A 66 7.70 14.92 4.81
CA TYR A 66 6.39 14.38 5.16
C TYR A 66 6.52 13.06 5.92
N TRP A 67 7.31 12.15 5.36
CA TRP A 67 7.50 10.82 5.93
C TRP A 67 8.03 10.87 7.36
N TYR A 68 9.05 11.68 7.60
CA TYR A 68 9.61 11.82 8.94
C TYR A 68 8.73 12.63 9.88
N SER A 69 7.86 13.53 9.42
CA SER A 69 6.83 14.14 10.26
C SER A 69 5.88 13.08 10.84
N ALA A 70 5.47 12.10 10.03
CA ALA A 70 4.71 10.94 10.46
C ALA A 70 5.52 10.06 11.44
N ALA A 71 6.73 9.65 11.06
CA ALA A 71 7.56 8.75 11.85
C ALA A 71 7.94 9.35 13.22
N GLN A 72 8.20 10.65 13.30
CA GLN A 72 8.48 11.31 14.58
C GLN A 72 7.25 11.29 15.49
N PHE A 73 6.05 11.59 14.97
CA PHE A 73 4.82 11.46 15.76
C PHE A 73 4.64 10.06 16.32
N LEU A 74 4.77 9.04 15.46
CA LEU A 74 4.69 7.62 15.85
C LEU A 74 5.71 7.23 16.91
N SER A 75 6.91 7.86 16.90
CA SER A 75 7.95 7.57 17.89
C SER A 75 7.56 7.90 19.35
N TYR A 76 6.52 8.72 19.54
CA TYR A 76 5.97 9.07 20.85
C TYR A 76 4.83 8.13 21.30
N GLY A 77 4.47 7.11 20.50
CA GLY A 77 3.49 6.09 20.89
C GLY A 77 2.07 6.33 20.38
N GLY A 78 1.86 7.31 19.49
CA GLY A 78 0.55 7.59 18.90
C GLY A 78 0.18 6.66 17.74
N THR A 79 -1.09 6.65 17.40
CA THR A 79 -1.59 6.09 16.15
C THR A 79 -1.75 7.20 15.11
N LEU A 80 -1.34 6.95 13.88
CA LEU A 80 -1.43 7.91 12.79
C LEU A 80 -2.41 7.43 11.72
N LYS A 81 -3.40 8.24 11.40
CA LYS A 81 -4.20 8.10 10.18
C LYS A 81 -3.42 8.70 9.01
N ALA A 82 -2.78 7.85 8.23
CA ALA A 82 -2.00 8.25 7.08
C ALA A 82 -2.87 8.22 5.82
N ILE A 83 -2.77 9.26 5.00
CA ILE A 83 -3.51 9.39 3.74
C ILE A 83 -2.50 9.66 2.63
N ARG A 84 -2.50 8.82 1.61
CA ARG A 84 -1.71 9.08 0.40
C ARG A 84 -2.47 10.07 -0.49
N VAL A 85 -1.84 11.19 -0.80
CA VAL A 85 -2.43 12.23 -1.64
C VAL A 85 -2.43 11.79 -3.10
N THR A 86 -3.46 12.14 -3.86
CA THR A 86 -3.51 11.92 -5.32
C THR A 86 -2.62 12.89 -6.08
N SER A 87 -2.43 12.64 -7.38
CA SER A 87 -1.85 13.59 -8.34
C SER A 87 -2.28 13.21 -9.74
N SER A 88 -2.47 14.19 -10.61
CA SER A 88 -2.79 13.95 -12.02
C SER A 88 -1.73 13.17 -12.80
N SER A 89 -0.50 13.12 -12.29
CA SER A 89 0.59 12.35 -12.90
C SER A 89 0.63 10.89 -12.48
N LEU A 90 0.06 10.54 -11.32
CA LEU A 90 0.09 9.17 -10.80
C LEU A 90 -0.59 8.18 -11.73
N LYS A 91 0.05 7.03 -11.95
CA LYS A 91 -0.52 5.91 -12.72
C LYS A 91 -0.05 4.57 -12.17
N ASN A 92 -0.94 3.59 -12.23
CA ASN A 92 -0.61 2.20 -11.96
C ASN A 92 0.07 1.59 -13.18
N ALA A 93 1.01 0.68 -12.96
CA ALA A 93 1.64 -0.07 -14.05
C ALA A 93 0.70 -1.17 -14.56
N THR A 94 0.67 -1.39 -15.88
CA THR A 94 -0.14 -2.42 -16.54
C THR A 94 0.71 -3.28 -17.47
N ASP A 95 0.24 -4.49 -17.80
CA ASP A 95 0.89 -5.36 -18.79
C ASP A 95 0.73 -4.84 -20.22
N SER A 96 -0.33 -4.11 -20.48
CA SER A 96 -0.67 -3.61 -21.82
C SER A 96 -1.63 -2.41 -21.71
N GLY A 97 -2.00 -1.82 -22.85
CA GLY A 97 -2.99 -0.74 -22.92
C GLY A 97 -2.52 0.57 -22.28
N THR A 98 -3.48 1.41 -21.89
CA THR A 98 -3.21 2.71 -21.28
C THR A 98 -3.24 2.57 -19.75
N PRO A 99 -2.13 2.88 -19.05
CA PRO A 99 -2.07 2.81 -17.61
C PRO A 99 -3.08 3.75 -16.92
N PRO A 100 -3.99 3.23 -16.08
CA PRO A 100 -4.95 4.02 -15.33
C PRO A 100 -4.33 4.59 -14.04
N LEU A 101 -5.08 5.42 -13.33
CA LEU A 101 -4.93 5.60 -11.89
C LEU A 101 -6.05 4.83 -11.18
N ILE A 102 -5.72 3.80 -10.44
CA ILE A 102 -6.62 3.09 -9.53
C ILE A 102 -6.21 3.49 -8.12
N LYS A 103 -7.00 4.32 -7.48
CA LYS A 103 -6.64 4.93 -6.20
C LYS A 103 -6.62 3.92 -5.06
N ASN A 104 -7.68 3.10 -4.97
CA ASN A 104 -7.89 2.15 -3.88
C ASN A 104 -8.79 0.98 -4.32
N LEU A 105 -9.08 0.09 -3.37
CA LEU A 105 -9.90 -1.09 -3.62
C LEU A 105 -11.33 -0.74 -4.07
N LEU A 106 -11.94 0.30 -3.51
CA LEU A 106 -13.30 0.70 -3.86
C LEU A 106 -13.39 1.16 -5.32
N GLU A 107 -12.42 1.95 -5.78
CA GLU A 107 -12.37 2.39 -7.19
C GLU A 107 -12.13 1.21 -8.13
N TYR A 108 -11.27 0.27 -7.72
CA TYR A 108 -11.08 -0.97 -8.50
C TYR A 108 -12.40 -1.74 -8.65
N GLU A 109 -13.12 -1.98 -7.55
CA GLU A 109 -14.40 -2.73 -7.55
C GLU A 109 -15.50 -2.04 -8.36
N THR A 110 -15.56 -0.71 -8.31
CA THR A 110 -16.62 0.05 -9.00
C THR A 110 -16.35 0.30 -10.47
N SER A 111 -15.07 0.42 -10.87
CA SER A 111 -14.72 0.94 -12.19
C SER A 111 -13.93 -0.05 -13.08
N TYR A 112 -13.29 -1.06 -12.50
CA TYR A 112 -12.38 -1.93 -13.24
C TYR A 112 -12.69 -3.42 -13.14
N GLU A 113 -13.17 -3.92 -11.99
CA GLU A 113 -13.37 -5.37 -11.75
C GLU A 113 -14.32 -6.02 -12.76
N SER A 114 -15.38 -5.32 -13.17
CA SER A 114 -16.39 -5.82 -14.11
C SER A 114 -16.39 -5.10 -15.46
N ALA A 115 -15.40 -4.25 -15.70
CA ALA A 115 -15.28 -3.50 -16.96
C ALA A 115 -14.47 -4.29 -17.98
N SER A 116 -14.69 -3.99 -19.27
CA SER A 116 -13.80 -4.48 -20.32
C SER A 116 -12.54 -3.62 -20.34
N ASN A 117 -11.43 -4.17 -19.91
CA ASN A 117 -10.17 -3.48 -19.79
C ASN A 117 -9.25 -3.80 -20.98
N SER A 118 -8.37 -2.85 -21.32
CA SER A 118 -7.35 -3.05 -22.37
C SER A 118 -6.09 -3.74 -21.86
N PHE A 119 -6.04 -4.06 -20.57
CA PHE A 119 -4.95 -4.73 -19.86
C PHE A 119 -5.51 -5.88 -19.02
N LYS A 120 -4.67 -6.88 -18.73
CA LYS A 120 -5.05 -8.06 -17.94
C LYS A 120 -4.65 -7.93 -16.48
N TRP A 121 -3.50 -7.32 -16.26
CA TRP A 121 -2.87 -7.18 -14.95
C TRP A 121 -2.52 -5.72 -14.70
N VAL A 122 -2.75 -5.27 -13.49
CA VAL A 122 -2.40 -3.92 -13.07
C VAL A 122 -1.80 -3.96 -11.66
N SER A 123 -0.79 -3.13 -11.43
CA SER A 123 -0.19 -3.00 -10.10
C SER A 123 -1.21 -2.42 -9.10
N ARG A 124 -1.29 -2.99 -7.89
CA ARG A 124 -2.20 -2.51 -6.85
C ARG A 124 -1.88 -1.10 -6.39
N THR A 125 -0.61 -0.73 -6.43
CA THR A 125 -0.14 0.60 -6.03
C THR A 125 0.29 1.41 -7.24
N ALA A 126 -0.17 2.65 -7.34
CA ALA A 126 0.29 3.59 -8.36
C ALA A 126 1.74 4.02 -8.10
N GLY A 127 2.53 4.16 -9.16
CA GLY A 127 3.91 4.58 -9.11
C GLY A 127 4.86 3.73 -9.95
N THR A 128 6.11 4.19 -10.07
CA THR A 128 7.14 3.56 -10.89
C THR A 128 7.62 2.19 -10.37
N LYS A 129 7.40 1.88 -9.09
CA LYS A 129 7.73 0.56 -8.53
C LYS A 129 6.92 -0.55 -9.18
N GLY A 130 5.69 -0.27 -9.61
CA GLY A 130 4.88 -1.21 -10.36
C GLY A 130 5.54 -1.69 -11.66
N ASN A 131 6.41 -0.90 -12.28
CA ASN A 131 7.13 -1.27 -13.50
C ASN A 131 8.17 -2.39 -13.28
N SER A 132 8.53 -2.67 -12.04
CA SER A 132 9.42 -3.77 -11.67
C SER A 132 8.70 -5.10 -11.45
N ILE A 133 7.37 -5.09 -11.48
CA ILE A 133 6.55 -6.28 -11.24
C ILE A 133 6.35 -7.04 -12.54
N ALA A 134 6.50 -8.35 -12.46
CA ALA A 134 6.10 -9.27 -13.51
C ALA A 134 5.19 -10.36 -12.96
N VAL A 135 4.23 -10.78 -13.79
CA VAL A 135 3.29 -11.85 -13.50
C VAL A 135 3.60 -13.05 -14.39
N PHE A 136 3.78 -14.19 -13.77
CA PHE A 136 3.89 -15.47 -14.47
C PHE A 136 2.66 -16.30 -14.17
N THR A 137 2.03 -16.83 -15.19
CA THR A 137 0.89 -17.73 -15.06
C THR A 137 1.18 -19.04 -15.77
N THR A 138 0.71 -20.14 -15.19
CA THR A 138 0.77 -21.46 -15.81
C THR A 138 -0.44 -22.29 -15.44
N ASP A 139 -0.80 -23.21 -16.29
CA ASP A 139 -1.84 -24.22 -16.02
C ASP A 139 -1.35 -25.64 -16.32
N ALA A 140 -2.27 -26.59 -16.41
CA ALA A 140 -1.91 -27.98 -16.66
C ALA A 140 -1.05 -28.16 -17.93
N GLY A 141 -1.34 -27.37 -18.98
CA GLY A 141 -0.61 -27.41 -20.25
C GLY A 141 -0.61 -28.76 -20.96
N PRO A 142 0.33 -29.01 -21.86
CA PRO A 142 0.52 -30.33 -22.41
C PRO A 142 0.97 -31.29 -21.29
N ASP A 143 0.51 -32.51 -21.38
CA ASP A 143 0.84 -33.54 -20.39
C ASP A 143 2.18 -34.18 -20.70
N GLN A 144 2.45 -34.45 -21.97
CA GLN A 144 3.60 -35.22 -22.42
C GLN A 144 4.32 -34.60 -23.60
N ILE A 145 5.63 -34.81 -23.68
CA ILE A 145 6.47 -34.57 -24.85
C ILE A 145 6.77 -35.92 -25.47
N LEU A 146 6.26 -36.14 -26.68
CA LEU A 146 6.56 -37.31 -27.47
C LEU A 146 7.72 -36.96 -28.39
N VAL A 147 8.81 -37.72 -28.27
CA VAL A 147 9.93 -37.61 -29.18
C VAL A 147 9.72 -38.60 -30.31
N VAL A 148 9.69 -38.08 -31.55
CA VAL A 148 9.50 -38.88 -32.73
C VAL A 148 10.76 -38.87 -33.64
N PRO A 149 11.04 -39.95 -34.35
CA PRO A 149 12.20 -40.03 -35.26
C PRO A 149 11.94 -39.14 -36.52
N ALA A 150 13.00 -38.92 -37.27
CA ALA A 150 12.86 -38.40 -38.61
C ALA A 150 12.00 -39.32 -39.49
N PRO A 151 11.23 -38.80 -40.41
CA PRO A 151 10.59 -39.62 -41.43
C PRO A 151 11.61 -40.40 -42.21
N GLY A 152 11.28 -41.65 -42.58
CA GLY A 152 12.22 -42.50 -43.32
C GLY A 152 12.45 -42.02 -44.75
N SER A 153 11.54 -41.25 -45.32
CA SER A 153 11.64 -40.62 -46.65
C SER A 153 10.58 -39.49 -46.77
N GLY A 154 10.76 -38.59 -47.71
CA GLY A 154 9.82 -37.52 -47.98
C GLY A 154 10.19 -36.20 -47.27
N ASN A 155 9.23 -35.60 -46.61
CA ASN A 155 9.33 -34.28 -45.98
C ASN A 155 9.24 -34.41 -44.47
N ASP A 156 9.90 -33.52 -43.72
CA ASP A 156 9.63 -33.35 -42.29
C ASP A 156 8.18 -32.86 -42.11
N HIS A 157 7.40 -33.68 -41.42
CA HIS A 157 6.00 -33.46 -41.21
C HIS A 157 5.77 -32.41 -40.10
N GLU A 158 4.74 -31.62 -40.24
CA GLU A 158 4.24 -30.71 -39.20
C GLU A 158 3.07 -31.37 -38.49
N TYR A 159 3.17 -31.48 -37.14
CA TYR A 159 2.02 -31.75 -36.30
C TYR A 159 1.37 -30.41 -35.93
N VAL A 160 0.16 -30.20 -36.41
CA VAL A 160 -0.52 -28.90 -36.29
C VAL A 160 -1.16 -28.78 -34.89
N ALA A 161 -1.09 -27.61 -34.28
CA ALA A 161 -1.76 -27.35 -33.02
C ALA A 161 -3.28 -27.58 -33.13
N ASP A 162 -3.88 -28.16 -32.08
CA ASP A 162 -5.27 -28.66 -32.01
C ASP A 162 -5.59 -29.93 -32.80
N GLU A 163 -4.65 -30.43 -33.55
CA GLU A 163 -4.80 -31.68 -34.23
C GLU A 163 -4.94 -32.88 -33.28
N ALA A 164 -5.85 -33.80 -33.58
CA ALA A 164 -6.00 -35.01 -32.80
C ALA A 164 -4.86 -35.98 -33.09
N VAL A 165 -4.26 -36.51 -32.05
CA VAL A 165 -3.26 -37.58 -32.11
C VAL A 165 -3.73 -38.78 -31.31
N SER A 166 -3.63 -39.95 -31.89
CA SER A 166 -3.99 -41.21 -31.24
C SER A 166 -2.93 -42.26 -31.47
N ALA A 167 -2.86 -43.21 -30.53
CA ALA A 167 -1.96 -44.36 -30.64
C ALA A 167 -2.76 -45.69 -30.64
N THR A 168 -2.12 -46.72 -31.19
CA THR A 168 -2.68 -48.06 -31.19
C THR A 168 -2.87 -48.66 -29.82
N SER A 169 -2.17 -48.15 -28.79
CA SER A 169 -2.34 -48.50 -27.38
C SER A 169 -3.68 -48.01 -26.79
N GLY A 170 -4.35 -47.07 -27.45
CA GLY A 170 -5.54 -46.43 -26.94
C GLY A 170 -5.27 -45.04 -26.32
N ALA A 171 -4.03 -44.60 -26.26
CA ALA A 171 -3.71 -43.22 -25.89
C ALA A 171 -4.20 -42.26 -26.93
N ALA A 172 -4.82 -41.15 -26.49
CA ALA A 172 -5.39 -40.12 -27.37
C ALA A 172 -5.26 -38.73 -26.75
N GLY A 173 -4.97 -37.75 -27.57
CA GLY A 173 -4.79 -36.38 -27.15
C GLY A 173 -4.89 -35.38 -28.28
N LYS A 174 -4.56 -34.14 -27.99
CA LYS A 174 -4.42 -33.07 -28.98
C LYS A 174 -3.01 -32.49 -28.94
N VAL A 175 -2.50 -32.15 -30.11
CA VAL A 175 -1.22 -31.47 -30.26
C VAL A 175 -1.32 -30.04 -29.72
N PHE A 176 -0.41 -29.70 -28.83
CA PHE A 176 -0.23 -28.34 -28.33
C PHE A 176 0.74 -27.55 -29.20
N LYS A 177 1.87 -28.19 -29.50
CA LYS A 177 2.98 -27.60 -30.19
C LYS A 177 3.79 -28.72 -30.85
N TYR A 178 4.37 -28.44 -31.98
CA TYR A 178 5.43 -29.23 -32.58
C TYR A 178 6.67 -28.38 -32.74
N SER A 179 7.82 -28.89 -32.35
CA SER A 179 9.09 -28.22 -32.54
C SER A 179 10.22 -29.22 -32.78
N ILE A 180 11.28 -28.74 -33.40
CA ILE A 180 12.52 -29.51 -33.59
C ILE A 180 13.62 -28.80 -32.80
N VAL A 181 14.28 -29.53 -31.90
CA VAL A 181 15.47 -29.06 -31.21
C VAL A 181 16.68 -29.55 -31.97
N LEU A 182 17.50 -28.63 -32.40
CA LEU A 182 18.73 -28.82 -33.12
C LEU A 182 19.92 -28.64 -32.15
N THR A 183 20.80 -29.62 -32.05
CA THR A 183 22.13 -29.36 -31.47
C THR A 183 23.03 -28.87 -32.60
N VAL A 184 23.83 -27.86 -32.35
CA VAL A 184 24.73 -27.27 -33.35
C VAL A 184 26.18 -27.41 -32.93
N ASP A 185 27.11 -27.55 -33.87
CA ASP A 185 28.55 -27.69 -33.61
C ASP A 185 29.12 -26.38 -33.09
N ALA A 186 28.74 -25.25 -33.74
CA ALA A 186 29.15 -23.93 -33.37
C ALA A 186 28.14 -22.86 -33.89
N PHE A 187 28.10 -21.76 -33.18
CA PHE A 187 27.46 -20.53 -33.68
C PHE A 187 28.50 -19.66 -34.38
N VAL A 188 28.13 -19.07 -35.50
CA VAL A 188 28.84 -17.97 -36.15
C VAL A 188 27.94 -16.74 -36.06
N GLY A 189 28.36 -15.72 -35.35
CA GLY A 189 27.51 -14.60 -35.00
C GLY A 189 26.43 -14.97 -33.97
N THR A 190 25.41 -14.12 -33.82
CA THR A 190 24.31 -14.31 -32.86
C THR A 190 23.02 -14.67 -33.59
N ILE A 191 22.45 -15.82 -33.31
CA ILE A 191 21.12 -16.21 -33.80
C ILE A 191 20.08 -15.73 -32.81
N THR A 192 19.07 -15.00 -33.31
CA THR A 192 18.05 -14.38 -32.47
C THR A 192 16.76 -15.18 -32.52
N ALA A 193 16.22 -15.55 -31.36
CA ALA A 193 14.88 -16.13 -31.23
C ALA A 193 13.77 -15.13 -31.61
N GLY A 194 12.60 -15.64 -32.02
CA GLY A 194 11.46 -14.83 -32.43
C GLY A 194 11.51 -14.32 -33.88
N SER A 195 12.49 -14.74 -34.65
CA SER A 195 12.68 -14.41 -36.06
C SER A 195 12.77 -15.67 -36.91
N THR A 196 12.75 -15.53 -38.23
CA THR A 196 12.91 -16.63 -39.20
C THR A 196 14.37 -16.88 -39.51
N ALA A 197 14.70 -18.15 -39.82
CA ALA A 197 15.96 -18.55 -40.39
C ALA A 197 15.71 -19.49 -41.56
N THR A 198 16.72 -19.74 -42.41
CA THR A 198 16.65 -20.70 -43.50
C THR A 198 17.59 -21.87 -43.26
N ILE A 199 17.15 -23.09 -43.56
CA ILE A 199 17.97 -24.29 -43.58
C ILE A 199 18.11 -24.77 -44.99
N SER A 200 19.34 -25.00 -45.46
CA SER A 200 19.57 -25.53 -46.81
C SER A 200 19.41 -27.02 -46.80
N ILE A 201 18.34 -27.54 -47.39
CA ILE A 201 18.02 -28.96 -47.53
C ILE A 201 18.13 -29.36 -48.98
N SER A 202 19.05 -30.24 -49.33
CA SER A 202 19.29 -30.71 -50.70
C SER A 202 19.43 -29.57 -51.72
N GLY A 203 20.01 -28.43 -51.29
CA GLY A 203 20.23 -27.26 -52.13
C GLY A 203 19.05 -26.27 -52.19
N SER A 204 17.94 -26.58 -51.55
CA SER A 204 16.78 -25.67 -51.42
C SER A 204 16.75 -25.04 -50.02
N ALA A 205 16.60 -23.71 -49.99
CA ALA A 205 16.42 -22.98 -48.70
C ALA A 205 14.99 -23.17 -48.17
N GLN A 206 14.87 -23.75 -47.01
CA GLN A 206 13.61 -23.93 -46.28
C GLN A 206 13.53 -22.95 -45.13
N THR A 207 12.45 -22.17 -45.00
CA THR A 207 12.29 -21.20 -43.96
C THR A 207 11.68 -21.85 -42.71
N VAL A 208 12.27 -21.61 -41.56
CA VAL A 208 11.80 -22.07 -40.24
C VAL A 208 11.71 -20.90 -39.26
N ASN A 209 10.89 -21.04 -38.22
CA ASN A 209 10.80 -20.07 -37.13
C ASN A 209 11.79 -20.43 -36.03
N VAL A 210 12.66 -19.52 -35.62
CA VAL A 210 13.55 -19.72 -34.46
C VAL A 210 12.76 -19.42 -33.21
N LEU A 211 12.45 -20.45 -32.41
CA LEU A 211 11.64 -20.32 -31.19
C LEU A 211 12.50 -19.98 -29.98
N ALA A 212 13.64 -20.68 -29.83
CA ALA A 212 14.56 -20.47 -28.70
C ALA A 212 16.00 -20.78 -29.13
N VAL A 213 16.97 -20.13 -28.47
CA VAL A 213 18.39 -20.35 -28.68
C VAL A 213 19.05 -20.51 -27.31
N ASP A 214 19.84 -21.54 -27.15
CA ASP A 214 20.68 -21.82 -25.98
C ASP A 214 22.12 -21.96 -26.45
N GLU A 215 22.84 -20.84 -26.37
CA GLU A 215 24.24 -20.78 -26.82
C GLU A 215 25.16 -21.60 -25.93
N GLU A 216 24.87 -21.71 -24.64
CA GLU A 216 25.68 -22.44 -23.67
C GLU A 216 25.66 -23.95 -23.96
N ASN A 217 24.47 -24.50 -24.21
CA ASN A 217 24.29 -25.92 -24.52
C ASN A 217 24.30 -26.20 -26.03
N LYS A 218 24.55 -25.18 -26.84
CA LYS A 218 24.60 -25.25 -28.30
C LYS A 218 23.32 -25.84 -28.93
N LYS A 219 22.17 -25.35 -28.49
CA LYS A 219 20.87 -25.81 -28.96
C LYS A 219 20.05 -24.68 -29.55
N ILE A 220 19.27 -25.00 -30.58
CA ILE A 220 18.29 -24.12 -31.19
C ILE A 220 16.97 -24.87 -31.27
N GLU A 221 15.89 -24.30 -30.76
CA GLU A 221 14.55 -24.81 -30.99
C GLU A 221 13.91 -24.06 -32.17
N ILE A 222 13.42 -24.81 -33.13
CA ILE A 222 12.73 -24.28 -34.31
C ILE A 222 11.29 -24.79 -34.40
N GLY A 223 10.40 -23.92 -34.88
CA GLY A 223 9.04 -24.26 -35.27
C GLY A 223 8.95 -24.43 -36.80
N MET A 224 8.09 -25.34 -37.23
CA MET A 224 7.82 -25.52 -38.63
C MET A 224 6.92 -24.42 -39.20
N PRO A 225 7.09 -24.03 -40.45
CA PRO A 225 6.11 -23.21 -41.18
C PRO A 225 4.83 -24.02 -41.42
N SER A 226 3.71 -23.33 -41.63
CA SER A 226 2.46 -23.99 -42.01
C SER A 226 2.65 -24.83 -43.26
N GLY A 227 2.29 -26.12 -43.19
CA GLY A 227 2.46 -27.11 -44.26
C GLY A 227 3.82 -27.82 -44.24
N GLY A 228 4.65 -27.60 -43.22
CA GLY A 228 5.96 -28.26 -43.07
C GLY A 228 7.03 -27.70 -44.01
N ILE A 229 8.08 -28.47 -44.23
CA ILE A 229 9.21 -28.12 -45.10
C ILE A 229 9.44 -29.24 -46.11
N THR A 230 10.00 -28.89 -47.27
CA THR A 230 10.39 -29.89 -48.28
C THR A 230 11.74 -30.49 -47.93
N GLY A 231 11.76 -31.81 -47.75
CA GLY A 231 12.93 -32.57 -47.35
C GLY A 231 13.04 -32.77 -45.83
N ILE A 232 14.09 -33.41 -45.40
CA ILE A 232 14.30 -33.80 -43.97
C ILE A 232 15.48 -33.01 -43.43
N ILE A 233 15.30 -32.38 -42.26
CA ILE A 233 16.41 -31.75 -41.53
C ILE A 233 17.36 -32.81 -41.04
N ALA A 234 18.63 -32.71 -41.42
CA ALA A 234 19.66 -33.67 -41.18
C ALA A 234 20.99 -33.03 -40.74
N ASP A 235 21.89 -33.85 -40.29
CA ASP A 235 23.25 -33.51 -39.96
C ASP A 235 24.02 -32.80 -41.09
N GLY A 236 24.93 -31.90 -40.69
CA GLY A 236 25.78 -31.16 -41.61
C GLY A 236 25.07 -30.00 -42.40
N GLN A 237 23.78 -29.87 -42.22
CA GLN A 237 23.05 -28.75 -42.85
C GLN A 237 23.35 -27.47 -42.09
N THR A 238 23.35 -26.33 -42.83
CA THR A 238 23.58 -25.01 -42.26
C THR A 238 22.28 -24.25 -42.09
N MET A 239 22.01 -23.79 -40.90
CA MET A 239 20.96 -22.82 -40.64
C MET A 239 21.55 -21.41 -40.77
N THR A 240 20.85 -20.54 -41.46
CA THR A 240 21.27 -19.17 -41.78
C THR A 240 20.15 -18.21 -41.44
N GLN A 241 20.40 -17.26 -40.53
CA GLN A 241 19.49 -16.18 -40.20
C GLN A 241 19.88 -14.87 -40.96
N SER A 242 21.18 -14.66 -41.11
CA SER A 242 21.78 -13.60 -41.92
C SER A 242 23.10 -14.08 -42.52
N THR A 243 23.72 -13.29 -43.36
CA THR A 243 25.03 -13.63 -43.97
C THR A 243 26.14 -13.80 -42.90
N THR A 244 25.96 -13.25 -41.70
CA THR A 244 26.93 -13.27 -40.59
C THR A 244 26.48 -14.18 -39.44
N ASN A 245 25.21 -14.63 -39.42
CA ASN A 245 24.64 -15.38 -38.30
C ASN A 245 24.21 -16.78 -38.81
N THR A 246 25.03 -17.77 -38.56
CA THR A 246 24.81 -19.15 -39.03
C THR A 246 25.12 -20.17 -37.94
N ALA A 247 24.55 -21.35 -38.09
CA ALA A 247 24.86 -22.50 -37.24
C ALA A 247 24.84 -23.80 -38.06
N VAL A 248 25.79 -24.67 -37.85
CA VAL A 248 25.87 -26.01 -38.47
C VAL A 248 25.22 -27.03 -37.57
N ILE A 249 24.25 -27.77 -38.09
CA ILE A 249 23.51 -28.81 -37.34
C ILE A 249 24.41 -30.03 -37.15
N SER A 250 24.49 -30.48 -35.89
CA SER A 250 25.34 -31.59 -35.48
C SER A 250 24.64 -32.95 -35.56
N THR A 251 25.38 -34.00 -35.87
CA THR A 251 24.92 -35.39 -36.02
C THR A 251 24.15 -35.91 -34.81
N ALA A 252 24.51 -35.49 -33.62
CA ALA A 252 24.07 -36.13 -32.38
C ALA A 252 22.81 -35.52 -31.77
N GLY A 253 22.08 -34.62 -32.50
CA GLY A 253 21.14 -33.84 -31.76
C GLY A 253 19.98 -33.22 -32.52
N ILE A 254 19.28 -33.98 -33.35
CA ILE A 254 18.00 -33.53 -33.90
C ILE A 254 16.87 -34.24 -33.16
N GLU A 255 16.14 -33.52 -32.36
CA GLU A 255 15.03 -34.05 -31.58
C GLU A 255 13.71 -33.41 -32.00
N ARG A 256 12.80 -34.23 -32.53
CA ARG A 256 11.46 -33.81 -32.94
C ARG A 256 10.48 -34.03 -31.82
N ARG A 257 9.90 -32.97 -31.32
CA ARG A 257 9.06 -32.96 -30.14
C ARG A 257 7.60 -32.64 -30.49
N VAL A 258 6.70 -33.56 -30.17
CA VAL A 258 5.26 -33.35 -30.22
C VAL A 258 4.77 -33.17 -28.78
N TYR A 259 4.28 -31.99 -28.47
CA TYR A 259 3.71 -31.67 -27.15
C TYR A 259 2.22 -32.00 -27.17
N VAL A 260 1.78 -32.93 -26.34
CA VAL A 260 0.43 -33.48 -26.38
C VAL A 260 -0.28 -33.27 -25.07
N GLY A 261 -1.52 -32.72 -25.14
CA GLY A 261 -2.46 -32.72 -24.03
C GLY A 261 -3.41 -33.90 -24.15
N LEU A 262 -3.45 -34.77 -23.13
CA LEU A 262 -4.29 -35.97 -23.12
C LEU A 262 -5.79 -35.61 -23.08
N ASN A 263 -6.59 -36.40 -23.78
CA ASN A 263 -8.04 -36.31 -23.66
C ASN A 263 -8.51 -36.83 -22.30
N LYS A 264 -9.66 -36.33 -21.82
CA LYS A 264 -10.25 -36.79 -20.56
C LYS A 264 -10.48 -38.34 -20.60
N GLY A 265 -9.86 -39.03 -19.67
CA GLY A 265 -9.95 -40.48 -19.56
C GLY A 265 -9.03 -41.26 -20.48
N SER A 266 -8.15 -40.60 -21.24
CA SER A 266 -7.12 -41.27 -22.02
C SER A 266 -6.03 -41.84 -21.09
N ILE A 267 -5.40 -42.91 -21.52
CA ILE A 267 -4.13 -43.40 -20.95
C ILE A 267 -2.96 -42.57 -21.49
N ASP A 268 -1.83 -42.63 -20.84
CA ASP A 268 -0.59 -42.00 -21.27
C ASP A 268 -0.06 -42.64 -22.55
N PHE A 269 0.57 -41.84 -23.42
CA PHE A 269 1.41 -42.35 -24.50
C PHE A 269 2.68 -42.98 -23.93
N ALA A 270 3.13 -44.04 -24.55
CA ALA A 270 4.33 -44.78 -24.16
C ALA A 270 5.38 -44.81 -25.28
N ALA A 271 6.64 -45.08 -24.92
CA ALA A 271 7.66 -45.36 -25.89
C ALA A 271 7.28 -46.58 -26.74
N SER A 272 7.58 -46.53 -28.02
CA SER A 272 7.19 -47.47 -29.06
C SER A 272 5.72 -47.44 -29.50
N ASP A 273 4.88 -46.53 -28.94
CA ASP A 273 3.56 -46.32 -29.52
C ASP A 273 3.68 -45.86 -30.98
N SER A 274 2.83 -46.38 -31.82
CA SER A 274 2.66 -45.87 -33.19
C SER A 274 1.55 -44.80 -33.14
N ILE A 275 1.95 -43.55 -33.23
CA ILE A 275 1.02 -42.42 -33.24
C ILE A 275 0.59 -42.08 -34.66
N SER A 276 -0.66 -41.66 -34.83
CA SER A 276 -1.19 -41.11 -36.08
C SER A 276 -1.93 -39.81 -35.79
N ASP A 277 -1.79 -38.89 -36.70
CA ASP A 277 -2.52 -37.62 -36.75
C ASP A 277 -3.74 -37.70 -37.73
N THR A 278 -4.44 -36.59 -37.91
CA THR A 278 -5.59 -36.49 -38.84
C THR A 278 -5.19 -36.64 -40.29
N ASN A 279 -3.92 -36.42 -40.64
CA ASN A 279 -3.36 -36.57 -41.99
C ASN A 279 -2.82 -37.98 -42.24
N SER A 280 -3.06 -38.91 -41.31
CA SER A 280 -2.61 -40.30 -41.39
C SER A 280 -1.07 -40.48 -41.41
N THR A 281 -0.35 -39.49 -40.93
CA THR A 281 1.11 -39.61 -40.74
C THR A 281 1.40 -40.48 -39.52
N ALA A 282 2.01 -41.60 -39.77
CA ALA A 282 2.36 -42.50 -38.69
C ALA A 282 3.83 -42.31 -38.24
N ALA A 283 4.06 -42.17 -36.96
CA ALA A 283 5.40 -42.13 -36.39
C ALA A 283 5.47 -43.01 -35.14
N SER A 284 6.59 -43.68 -34.96
CA SER A 284 6.86 -44.47 -33.71
C SER A 284 7.46 -43.54 -32.66
N VAL A 285 6.89 -43.50 -31.47
CA VAL A 285 7.40 -42.67 -30.37
C VAL A 285 8.72 -43.28 -29.86
N SER A 286 9.80 -42.50 -29.96
CA SER A 286 11.12 -42.95 -29.49
C SER A 286 11.26 -42.88 -27.97
N SER A 287 10.71 -41.80 -27.38
CA SER A 287 10.68 -41.60 -25.93
C SER A 287 9.55 -40.67 -25.55
N VAL A 288 9.11 -40.76 -24.30
CA VAL A 288 8.08 -39.89 -23.71
C VAL A 288 8.66 -39.24 -22.48
N ARG A 289 8.39 -37.96 -22.34
CA ARG A 289 8.78 -37.17 -21.17
C ARG A 289 7.60 -36.41 -20.60
N ASP A 290 7.63 -36.21 -19.31
CA ASP A 290 6.66 -35.33 -18.62
C ASP A 290 6.98 -33.85 -18.92
N GLU A 291 6.09 -33.15 -19.56
CA GLU A 291 6.35 -31.77 -19.99
C GLU A 291 6.53 -30.83 -18.82
N TYR A 292 5.71 -30.93 -17.76
CA TYR A 292 5.76 -30.04 -16.62
C TYR A 292 7.08 -30.13 -15.85
N SER A 293 7.72 -31.29 -15.84
CA SER A 293 9.03 -31.47 -15.21
C SER A 293 10.17 -30.74 -15.92
N GLU A 294 9.95 -30.37 -17.20
CA GLU A 294 10.89 -29.61 -18.02
C GLU A 294 10.51 -28.12 -18.14
N ARG A 295 9.27 -27.75 -17.75
CA ARG A 295 8.74 -26.39 -17.89
C ARG A 295 9.46 -25.42 -16.97
N GLU A 296 10.04 -24.37 -17.55
CA GLU A 296 10.70 -23.29 -16.80
C GLU A 296 9.87 -22.00 -16.84
N TYR A 297 9.95 -21.16 -15.81
CA TYR A 297 9.42 -19.80 -15.83
C TYR A 297 10.53 -18.75 -15.81
N LEU A 298 11.71 -19.11 -15.31
CA LEU A 298 12.95 -18.36 -15.41
C LEU A 298 14.06 -19.29 -15.91
N PRO A 299 15.16 -18.76 -16.46
CA PRO A 299 16.32 -19.55 -16.86
C PRO A 299 16.79 -20.48 -15.75
N GLY A 300 16.76 -21.77 -16.01
CA GLY A 300 17.19 -22.79 -15.05
C GLY A 300 16.25 -22.99 -13.86
N VAL A 301 15.12 -22.28 -13.78
CA VAL A 301 14.15 -22.40 -12.68
C VAL A 301 12.85 -23.02 -13.18
N LYS A 302 12.62 -24.24 -12.78
CA LYS A 302 11.47 -25.05 -13.23
C LYS A 302 10.24 -24.80 -12.37
N TRP A 303 9.07 -24.83 -12.99
CA TRP A 303 7.78 -24.72 -12.30
C TRP A 303 7.58 -25.82 -11.25
N ILE A 304 8.04 -27.04 -11.52
CA ILE A 304 7.95 -28.17 -10.58
C ILE A 304 8.63 -27.88 -9.23
N ASN A 305 9.64 -27.02 -9.21
CA ASN A 305 10.32 -26.61 -7.98
C ASN A 305 9.49 -25.61 -7.14
N VAL A 306 8.50 -24.97 -7.76
CA VAL A 306 7.62 -24.01 -7.09
C VAL A 306 6.33 -24.66 -6.63
N ALA A 307 5.73 -25.48 -7.50
CA ALA A 307 4.46 -26.15 -7.24
C ALA A 307 4.31 -27.41 -8.11
N PRO A 308 3.52 -28.41 -7.67
CA PRO A 308 3.14 -29.53 -8.53
C PRO A 308 2.32 -29.03 -9.72
N ARG A 309 2.20 -29.85 -10.78
CA ARG A 309 1.39 -29.50 -11.96
C ARG A 309 -0.03 -29.09 -11.56
N PRO A 310 -0.55 -27.97 -12.06
CA PRO A 310 -1.96 -27.66 -11.94
C PRO A 310 -2.82 -28.74 -12.58
N GLY A 311 -3.90 -29.10 -11.96
CA GLY A 311 -4.74 -30.21 -12.42
C GLY A 311 -6.21 -29.85 -12.45
N THR A 312 -7.00 -30.72 -11.85
CA THR A 312 -8.43 -30.54 -11.63
C THR A 312 -8.67 -30.45 -10.15
N SER A 313 -9.25 -29.35 -9.69
CA SER A 313 -9.60 -29.17 -8.28
C SER A 313 -10.61 -30.21 -7.84
N LEU A 314 -10.65 -30.47 -6.52
CA LEU A 314 -11.65 -31.36 -5.95
C LEU A 314 -13.08 -30.87 -6.24
N TYR A 315 -13.29 -29.56 -6.15
CA TYR A 315 -14.57 -28.95 -6.47
C TYR A 315 -14.98 -29.20 -7.93
N ALA A 316 -14.11 -28.89 -8.88
CA ALA A 316 -14.38 -29.13 -10.30
C ALA A 316 -14.63 -30.61 -10.60
N THR A 317 -13.88 -31.51 -9.99
CA THR A 317 -14.08 -32.97 -10.11
C THR A 317 -15.50 -33.38 -9.67
N GLN A 318 -15.98 -32.86 -8.54
CA GLN A 318 -17.34 -33.11 -8.04
C GLN A 318 -18.43 -32.58 -8.96
N GLN A 319 -18.15 -31.48 -9.67
CA GLN A 319 -19.05 -30.89 -10.67
C GLN A 319 -18.90 -31.51 -12.07
N GLY A 320 -18.04 -32.53 -12.22
CA GLY A 320 -17.74 -33.14 -13.53
C GLY A 320 -16.82 -32.30 -14.43
N GLY A 321 -16.26 -31.22 -13.88
CA GLY A 321 -15.30 -30.35 -14.57
C GLY A 321 -13.91 -30.99 -14.71
N HIS A 322 -13.04 -30.33 -15.48
CA HIS A 322 -11.67 -30.83 -15.73
C HIS A 322 -10.71 -29.68 -16.07
N ARG A 323 -9.46 -29.76 -15.54
CA ARG A 323 -8.35 -28.83 -15.81
C ARG A 323 -8.62 -27.37 -15.46
N ASP A 324 -9.30 -27.14 -14.33
CA ASP A 324 -9.63 -25.81 -13.86
C ASP A 324 -8.48 -25.10 -13.14
N GLU A 325 -7.47 -25.82 -12.66
CA GLU A 325 -6.40 -25.21 -11.88
C GLU A 325 -5.36 -24.45 -12.70
N MET A 326 -4.81 -23.41 -12.08
CA MET A 326 -3.69 -22.61 -12.57
C MET A 326 -2.82 -22.09 -11.44
N HIS A 327 -1.62 -21.65 -11.74
CA HIS A 327 -0.72 -20.98 -10.81
C HIS A 327 -0.39 -19.57 -11.28
N VAL A 328 -0.21 -18.67 -10.31
CA VAL A 328 0.22 -17.29 -10.54
C VAL A 328 1.39 -16.97 -9.63
N LEU A 329 2.49 -16.46 -10.20
CA LEU A 329 3.64 -15.96 -9.48
C LEU A 329 3.80 -14.47 -9.76
N VAL A 330 4.18 -13.73 -8.73
CA VAL A 330 4.48 -12.30 -8.82
C VAL A 330 5.96 -12.11 -8.49
N LEU A 331 6.73 -11.57 -9.40
CA LEU A 331 8.16 -11.36 -9.27
C LEU A 331 8.53 -9.88 -9.34
N ASP A 332 9.59 -9.53 -8.61
CA ASP A 332 10.26 -8.22 -8.69
C ASP A 332 11.44 -8.31 -9.66
N VAL A 333 11.20 -7.99 -10.91
CA VAL A 333 12.19 -8.19 -12.00
C VAL A 333 13.45 -7.34 -11.81
N ASP A 334 13.27 -6.07 -11.47
CA ASP A 334 14.38 -5.09 -11.36
C ASP A 334 14.84 -4.88 -9.91
N GLY A 335 14.22 -5.55 -8.93
CA GLY A 335 14.55 -5.39 -7.52
C GLY A 335 14.09 -4.07 -6.89
N LYS A 336 13.16 -3.35 -7.52
CA LYS A 336 12.69 -2.03 -7.02
C LYS A 336 11.75 -2.14 -5.82
N VAL A 337 11.12 -3.29 -5.65
CA VAL A 337 10.18 -3.56 -4.56
C VAL A 337 10.90 -4.24 -3.40
N SER A 338 11.56 -5.35 -3.66
CA SER A 338 12.22 -6.20 -2.65
C SER A 338 13.68 -5.81 -2.36
N GLY A 339 14.33 -5.06 -3.27
CA GLY A 339 15.77 -4.80 -3.24
C GLY A 339 16.61 -5.87 -3.95
N THR A 340 16.00 -6.97 -4.41
CA THR A 340 16.71 -8.08 -5.09
C THR A 340 16.05 -8.36 -6.44
N PRO A 341 16.75 -8.16 -7.56
CA PRO A 341 16.22 -8.50 -8.87
C PRO A 341 15.85 -9.98 -8.99
N GLY A 342 14.70 -10.27 -9.59
CA GLY A 342 14.18 -11.62 -9.78
C GLY A 342 13.57 -12.26 -8.52
N ALA A 343 13.42 -11.51 -7.42
CA ALA A 343 12.83 -12.04 -6.19
C ALA A 343 11.34 -12.39 -6.38
N LEU A 344 10.94 -13.56 -5.87
CA LEU A 344 9.55 -13.99 -5.81
C LEU A 344 8.84 -13.21 -4.70
N LEU A 345 7.87 -12.36 -5.07
CA LEU A 345 7.07 -11.57 -4.13
C LEU A 345 5.89 -12.37 -3.59
N GLU A 346 5.11 -13.00 -4.49
CA GLU A 346 3.93 -13.78 -4.14
C GLU A 346 3.81 -15.05 -4.97
N ARG A 347 3.21 -16.06 -4.36
CA ARG A 347 2.96 -17.35 -4.98
C ARG A 347 1.53 -17.79 -4.70
N PHE A 348 0.73 -17.90 -5.75
CA PHE A 348 -0.63 -18.44 -5.71
C PHE A 348 -0.68 -19.75 -6.50
N VAL A 349 -1.03 -20.83 -5.83
CA VAL A 349 -1.01 -22.18 -6.39
C VAL A 349 -2.37 -22.83 -6.29
N GLY A 350 -2.77 -23.56 -7.34
CA GLY A 350 -4.04 -24.29 -7.37
C GLY A 350 -5.26 -23.37 -7.38
N LEU A 351 -5.13 -22.18 -7.98
CA LEU A 351 -6.27 -21.29 -8.22
C LEU A 351 -7.15 -21.87 -9.31
N SER A 352 -8.47 -21.64 -9.23
CA SER A 352 -9.41 -22.16 -10.21
C SER A 352 -9.82 -21.11 -11.24
N LYS A 353 -9.97 -21.52 -12.49
CA LYS A 353 -10.55 -20.75 -13.59
C LYS A 353 -12.09 -20.68 -13.51
N ALA A 354 -12.72 -21.51 -12.65
CA ALA A 354 -14.17 -21.59 -12.49
C ALA A 354 -14.68 -20.57 -11.47
N THR A 355 -15.73 -19.83 -11.82
CA THR A 355 -16.29 -18.75 -10.99
C THR A 355 -16.91 -19.25 -9.68
N ASP A 356 -17.43 -20.46 -9.68
CA ASP A 356 -18.10 -21.11 -8.54
C ASP A 356 -17.15 -21.98 -7.69
N ALA A 357 -15.87 -22.05 -8.05
CA ALA A 357 -14.90 -22.88 -7.37
C ALA A 357 -14.71 -22.49 -5.91
N LYS A 358 -14.61 -23.50 -5.05
CA LYS A 358 -14.40 -23.37 -3.61
C LYS A 358 -13.26 -24.23 -3.12
N THR A 359 -12.57 -23.75 -2.10
CA THR A 359 -11.60 -24.54 -1.33
C THR A 359 -12.31 -25.57 -0.46
N SER A 360 -11.59 -26.49 0.14
CA SER A 360 -12.12 -27.49 1.08
C SER A 360 -12.80 -26.88 2.31
N VAL A 361 -12.46 -25.64 2.66
CA VAL A 361 -13.07 -24.89 3.77
C VAL A 361 -14.23 -23.97 3.34
N GLY A 362 -14.58 -23.97 2.05
CA GLY A 362 -15.72 -23.23 1.51
C GLY A 362 -15.43 -21.81 1.02
N GLU A 363 -14.20 -21.32 1.12
CA GLU A 363 -13.79 -20.02 0.56
C GLU A 363 -13.76 -20.08 -0.97
N THR A 364 -13.96 -18.94 -1.63
CA THR A 364 -13.76 -18.85 -3.09
C THR A 364 -12.35 -19.25 -3.50
N ASN A 365 -12.24 -20.05 -4.55
CA ASN A 365 -10.96 -20.38 -5.18
C ASN A 365 -10.85 -19.83 -6.62
N TYR A 366 -11.80 -19.03 -7.05
CA TYR A 366 -11.77 -18.36 -8.33
C TYR A 366 -10.61 -17.35 -8.37
N TYR A 367 -9.71 -17.49 -9.34
CA TYR A 367 -8.42 -16.78 -9.33
C TYR A 367 -8.53 -15.24 -9.25
N PRO A 368 -9.49 -14.53 -9.93
CA PRO A 368 -9.61 -13.08 -9.76
C PRO A 368 -10.00 -12.68 -8.34
N ASN A 369 -10.92 -13.42 -7.71
CA ASN A 369 -11.38 -13.14 -6.35
C ASN A 369 -10.28 -13.38 -5.31
N VAL A 370 -9.51 -14.46 -5.48
CA VAL A 370 -8.39 -14.76 -4.58
C VAL A 370 -7.30 -13.70 -4.71
N LEU A 371 -6.96 -13.28 -5.92
CA LEU A 371 -5.95 -12.23 -6.14
C LEU A 371 -6.42 -10.88 -5.58
N LYS A 372 -7.68 -10.50 -5.80
CA LYS A 372 -8.27 -9.29 -5.20
C LYS A 372 -8.13 -9.27 -3.67
N ALA A 373 -8.43 -10.39 -3.03
CA ALA A 373 -8.46 -10.49 -1.57
C ALA A 373 -7.05 -10.63 -0.95
N LYS A 374 -6.12 -11.33 -1.60
CA LYS A 374 -4.87 -11.78 -0.98
C LYS A 374 -3.61 -11.16 -1.58
N SER A 375 -3.62 -10.65 -2.81
CA SER A 375 -2.43 -10.05 -3.39
C SER A 375 -2.18 -8.64 -2.85
N ALA A 376 -0.98 -8.37 -2.40
CA ALA A 376 -0.53 -7.05 -2.00
C ALA A 376 -0.03 -6.20 -3.20
N TYR A 377 0.22 -6.83 -4.35
CA TYR A 377 0.91 -6.19 -5.47
C TYR A 377 0.07 -6.04 -6.73
N LEU A 378 -0.99 -6.87 -6.90
CA LEU A 378 -1.74 -6.95 -8.16
C LEU A 378 -3.25 -6.81 -7.96
N TYR A 379 -3.88 -6.22 -8.98
CA TYR A 379 -5.29 -6.45 -9.33
C TYR A 379 -5.35 -7.21 -10.65
N TRP A 380 -6.30 -8.12 -10.75
CA TRP A 380 -6.71 -8.73 -12.00
C TRP A 380 -7.65 -7.77 -12.73
N ALA A 381 -7.60 -7.68 -14.07
CA ALA A 381 -8.44 -6.74 -14.79
C ALA A 381 -9.19 -7.37 -15.98
N GLU A 382 -8.62 -8.40 -16.63
CA GLU A 382 -9.26 -9.07 -17.77
C GLU A 382 -8.74 -10.50 -17.91
N HIS A 383 -9.53 -11.34 -18.54
CA HIS A 383 -9.12 -12.69 -18.91
C HIS A 383 -8.13 -12.70 -20.07
N GLU A 384 -7.39 -13.79 -20.20
CA GLU A 384 -6.52 -13.99 -21.33
C GLU A 384 -7.31 -14.02 -22.64
N THR A 385 -6.82 -13.32 -23.65
CA THR A 385 -7.49 -13.19 -24.95
C THR A 385 -7.75 -14.56 -25.58
N GLY A 386 -8.99 -14.80 -25.99
CA GLY A 386 -9.43 -16.04 -26.62
C GLY A 386 -9.82 -17.17 -25.64
N PHE A 387 -9.65 -16.97 -24.33
CA PHE A 387 -10.03 -17.97 -23.33
C PHE A 387 -11.35 -17.67 -22.62
N PHE A 388 -11.80 -16.43 -22.67
CA PHE A 388 -13.09 -16.03 -22.12
C PHE A 388 -14.15 -15.93 -23.22
N ASN A 389 -15.29 -16.64 -23.04
CA ASN A 389 -16.46 -16.47 -23.86
C ASN A 389 -17.71 -16.75 -23.02
N ALA A 390 -18.43 -15.69 -22.67
CA ALA A 390 -19.62 -15.76 -21.83
C ALA A 390 -20.77 -16.58 -22.45
N THR A 391 -20.76 -16.78 -23.77
CA THR A 391 -21.84 -17.47 -24.53
C THR A 391 -21.45 -18.86 -25.02
N ALA A 392 -20.25 -19.34 -24.67
CA ALA A 392 -19.77 -20.64 -25.14
C ALA A 392 -20.59 -21.82 -24.63
N SER A 393 -20.66 -22.87 -25.45
CA SER A 393 -21.29 -24.14 -25.06
C SER A 393 -20.52 -24.83 -23.92
N ALA A 394 -21.17 -25.78 -23.26
CA ALA A 394 -20.55 -26.51 -22.13
C ALA A 394 -19.30 -27.31 -22.53
N SER A 395 -19.09 -27.59 -23.81
CA SER A 395 -17.92 -28.29 -24.33
C SER A 395 -16.69 -27.39 -24.52
N ASP A 396 -16.90 -26.07 -24.64
CA ASP A 396 -15.83 -25.10 -24.81
C ASP A 396 -15.47 -24.53 -23.43
N GLY A 397 -14.48 -25.12 -22.78
CA GLY A 397 -14.12 -24.84 -21.39
C GLY A 397 -13.51 -23.46 -21.22
N ASN A 398 -14.34 -22.43 -21.23
CA ASN A 398 -13.89 -21.07 -21.12
C ASN A 398 -13.71 -20.64 -19.67
N TRP A 399 -12.69 -19.85 -19.45
CA TRP A 399 -12.42 -19.23 -18.17
C TRP A 399 -13.57 -18.30 -17.77
N GLY A 400 -13.80 -18.14 -16.49
CA GLY A 400 -14.90 -17.31 -16.00
C GLY A 400 -16.30 -17.93 -16.13
N GLN A 401 -16.38 -19.25 -16.36
CA GLN A 401 -17.60 -20.04 -16.35
C GLN A 401 -17.66 -20.93 -15.09
N THR A 402 -18.83 -21.52 -14.81
CA THR A 402 -18.98 -22.49 -13.71
C THR A 402 -18.28 -23.81 -14.02
N ALA A 403 -17.90 -24.56 -12.99
CA ALA A 403 -17.19 -25.83 -13.15
C ALA A 403 -18.03 -26.97 -13.78
N SER A 404 -19.36 -26.86 -13.76
CA SER A 404 -20.30 -27.94 -14.11
C SER A 404 -20.06 -28.52 -15.50
N GLY A 405 -19.53 -29.73 -15.57
CA GLY A 405 -19.31 -30.51 -16.79
C GLY A 405 -18.27 -29.93 -17.76
N ARG A 406 -17.52 -28.88 -17.39
CA ARG A 406 -16.64 -28.13 -18.29
C ARG A 406 -15.22 -28.66 -18.29
N GLN A 407 -14.64 -28.76 -19.47
CA GLN A 407 -13.21 -28.92 -19.66
C GLN A 407 -12.61 -27.54 -19.96
N PHE A 408 -11.88 -26.96 -19.00
CA PHE A 408 -11.29 -25.64 -19.15
C PHE A 408 -10.15 -25.64 -20.18
N ASN A 409 -10.16 -24.62 -21.04
CA ASN A 409 -9.11 -24.43 -22.03
C ASN A 409 -7.76 -24.23 -21.32
N LEU A 410 -6.74 -24.83 -21.90
CA LEU A 410 -5.38 -24.73 -21.44
C LEU A 410 -4.69 -23.53 -22.08
N LEU A 411 -3.83 -22.87 -21.33
CA LEU A 411 -3.01 -21.78 -21.83
C LEU A 411 -2.19 -22.25 -23.03
N ARG A 412 -2.36 -21.55 -24.15
CA ARG A 412 -1.59 -21.76 -25.36
C ARG A 412 -1.03 -20.45 -25.82
N SER A 413 0.25 -20.29 -25.83
CA SER A 413 0.86 -19.08 -26.30
C SER A 413 1.18 -19.17 -27.78
N SER A 414 0.57 -18.32 -28.56
CA SER A 414 1.12 -17.92 -29.86
C SER A 414 1.55 -16.45 -29.86
N ALA A 415 1.17 -15.68 -28.86
CA ALA A 415 1.47 -14.26 -28.85
C ALA A 415 1.56 -13.75 -27.39
N GLY A 416 2.47 -12.87 -27.14
CA GLY A 416 2.43 -12.03 -25.93
C GLY A 416 3.43 -12.37 -24.85
N THR A 417 4.35 -13.27 -25.05
CA THR A 417 5.51 -13.37 -24.16
C THR A 417 6.46 -12.23 -24.48
N THR A 418 6.36 -11.15 -23.73
CA THR A 418 7.47 -10.22 -23.65
C THR A 418 8.65 -10.94 -23.03
N ASP A 419 9.82 -10.78 -23.63
CA ASP A 419 11.03 -11.41 -23.13
C ASP A 419 11.29 -10.95 -21.69
N TYR A 420 11.63 -11.89 -20.81
CA TYR A 420 12.19 -11.59 -19.50
C TYR A 420 13.44 -10.69 -19.69
N PRO A 421 13.77 -9.81 -18.75
CA PRO A 421 14.92 -8.90 -18.91
C PRO A 421 16.15 -9.64 -19.38
N GLY A 422 16.62 -9.32 -20.60
CA GLY A 422 17.74 -10.01 -21.22
C GLY A 422 17.39 -10.96 -22.35
N THR A 423 16.16 -10.89 -22.91
CA THR A 423 15.76 -11.70 -24.10
C THR A 423 15.87 -13.20 -23.92
N PHE A 424 15.47 -13.70 -22.76
CA PHE A 424 15.63 -15.11 -22.46
C PHE A 424 14.40 -15.92 -22.88
N LYS A 425 14.61 -16.86 -23.81
CA LYS A 425 13.65 -17.89 -24.22
C LYS A 425 14.29 -19.26 -24.02
N THR A 426 13.78 -20.01 -23.04
CA THR A 426 14.29 -21.37 -22.76
C THR A 426 13.76 -22.37 -23.79
N ILE A 427 14.64 -23.23 -24.29
CA ILE A 427 14.23 -24.34 -25.17
C ILE A 427 13.22 -25.23 -24.44
N GLY A 428 12.02 -25.37 -25.02
CA GLY A 428 10.92 -26.16 -24.46
C GLY A 428 9.96 -25.38 -23.57
N SER A 429 10.31 -24.19 -23.08
CA SER A 429 9.44 -23.37 -22.21
C SER A 429 8.66 -22.28 -22.96
N VAL A 430 9.11 -21.90 -24.13
CA VAL A 430 8.50 -20.85 -24.92
C VAL A 430 7.24 -21.34 -25.64
N ASN A 431 6.15 -20.61 -25.50
CA ASN A 431 4.86 -20.92 -26.11
C ASN A 431 4.16 -22.19 -25.60
N ASN A 432 4.51 -22.67 -24.41
CA ASN A 432 3.77 -23.69 -23.69
C ASN A 432 2.82 -23.01 -22.69
N SER A 433 2.12 -23.72 -21.88
CA SER A 433 1.11 -23.29 -20.91
C SER A 433 1.60 -22.33 -19.83
N SER A 434 2.49 -21.41 -20.18
CA SER A 434 3.03 -20.37 -19.32
C SER A 434 3.00 -19.03 -20.03
N TYR A 435 2.56 -17.99 -19.32
CA TYR A 435 2.58 -16.61 -19.80
C TYR A 435 3.43 -15.76 -18.87
N TYR A 436 4.09 -14.80 -19.46
CA TYR A 436 4.88 -13.78 -18.78
C TYR A 436 4.33 -12.40 -19.13
N TYR A 437 3.98 -11.63 -18.12
CA TYR A 437 3.52 -10.27 -18.26
C TYR A 437 4.39 -9.35 -17.42
N ARG A 438 5.12 -8.44 -18.05
CA ARG A 438 5.82 -7.38 -17.35
C ARG A 438 4.94 -6.15 -17.29
N LEU A 439 4.75 -5.59 -16.11
CA LEU A 439 4.03 -4.35 -15.95
C LEU A 439 4.90 -3.15 -16.32
N SER A 440 4.29 -2.13 -16.88
CA SER A 440 4.96 -0.91 -17.33
C SER A 440 4.02 0.29 -17.31
N GLY A 441 4.57 1.49 -17.52
CA GLY A 441 3.77 2.72 -17.62
C GLY A 441 3.28 3.26 -16.26
N GLY A 442 3.68 2.67 -15.14
CA GLY A 442 3.47 3.25 -13.82
C GLY A 442 4.28 4.54 -13.67
N VAL A 443 3.66 5.58 -13.12
CA VAL A 443 4.24 6.92 -12.97
C VAL A 443 4.04 7.42 -11.54
N ASP A 444 5.09 7.99 -10.96
CA ASP A 444 5.09 8.65 -9.66
C ASP A 444 4.56 10.09 -9.76
N TYR A 445 4.60 10.80 -8.64
CA TYR A 445 4.37 12.26 -8.61
C TYR A 445 5.36 12.99 -9.52
N GLY A 446 4.92 14.05 -10.16
CA GLY A 446 5.83 15.00 -10.81
C GLY A 446 6.78 15.63 -9.80
N LEU A 447 7.87 16.22 -10.28
CA LEU A 447 8.84 16.89 -9.41
C LEU A 447 8.81 18.41 -9.64
N SER A 448 8.89 19.17 -8.55
CA SER A 448 9.06 20.62 -8.56
C SER A 448 9.99 21.04 -7.43
N GLY A 449 11.05 21.77 -7.77
CA GLY A 449 12.03 22.24 -6.78
C GLY A 449 12.76 21.14 -6.00
N GLY A 450 12.84 19.93 -6.56
CA GLY A 450 13.52 18.78 -5.92
C GLY A 450 12.65 18.04 -4.89
N THR A 451 11.34 18.28 -4.88
CA THR A 451 10.36 17.52 -4.08
C THR A 451 9.21 17.05 -4.97
N TYR A 452 8.40 16.11 -4.49
CA TYR A 452 7.18 15.74 -5.18
C TYR A 452 6.25 16.95 -5.34
N SER A 453 5.82 17.16 -6.57
CA SER A 453 4.85 18.21 -6.92
C SER A 453 3.44 17.67 -6.70
N VAL A 454 2.79 18.16 -5.67
CA VAL A 454 1.39 17.83 -5.36
C VAL A 454 0.57 19.11 -5.43
N GLY A 455 -0.56 19.05 -6.09
CA GLY A 455 -1.49 20.17 -6.19
C GLY A 455 -2.05 20.55 -4.81
N GLN A 456 -2.30 21.84 -4.60
CA GLN A 456 -2.94 22.30 -3.36
C GLN A 456 -4.34 21.68 -3.19
N VAL A 457 -5.07 21.55 -4.29
CA VAL A 457 -6.40 20.90 -4.32
C VAL A 457 -6.30 19.44 -3.88
N ASP A 458 -5.31 18.70 -4.42
CA ASP A 458 -5.12 17.28 -4.10
C ASP A 458 -4.85 17.07 -2.59
N ILE A 459 -4.05 17.96 -1.98
CA ILE A 459 -3.80 17.94 -0.53
C ILE A 459 -5.08 18.24 0.25
N THR A 460 -5.85 19.24 -0.18
CA THR A 460 -7.12 19.64 0.46
C THR A 460 -8.10 18.46 0.43
N THR A 461 -8.33 17.88 -0.75
CA THR A 461 -9.23 16.73 -0.91
C THR A 461 -8.84 15.55 -0.03
N ALA A 462 -7.53 15.30 0.15
CA ALA A 462 -7.09 14.24 1.05
C ALA A 462 -7.46 14.54 2.54
N TYR A 463 -7.42 15.78 2.97
CA TYR A 463 -7.84 16.15 4.32
C TYR A 463 -9.37 16.28 4.48
N GLU A 464 -10.15 16.49 3.42
CA GLU A 464 -11.61 16.44 3.45
C GLU A 464 -12.15 15.08 3.90
N LEU A 465 -11.39 14.01 3.70
CA LEU A 465 -11.75 12.66 4.19
C LEU A 465 -11.90 12.58 5.73
N ILE A 466 -11.34 13.53 6.45
CA ILE A 466 -11.41 13.60 7.90
C ILE A 466 -12.29 14.74 8.42
N GLU A 467 -13.05 15.42 7.58
CA GLU A 467 -13.86 16.57 7.94
C GLU A 467 -15.00 16.21 8.91
N ASP A 468 -15.61 15.04 8.73
CA ASP A 468 -16.68 14.56 9.58
C ASP A 468 -16.19 13.99 10.91
N PRO A 469 -16.52 14.62 12.07
CA PRO A 469 -16.11 14.13 13.39
C PRO A 469 -16.83 12.84 13.83
N GLU A 470 -17.94 12.47 13.19
CA GLU A 470 -18.67 11.26 13.54
C GLU A 470 -18.07 10.02 12.89
N SER A 471 -17.51 10.14 11.70
CA SER A 471 -16.88 9.07 10.97
C SER A 471 -15.44 8.75 11.45
N GLN A 472 -14.69 9.79 11.84
CA GLN A 472 -13.27 9.68 12.18
C GLN A 472 -12.93 10.41 13.48
N THR A 473 -12.37 9.69 14.44
CA THR A 473 -11.83 10.27 15.67
C THR A 473 -10.38 10.69 15.46
N ILE A 474 -10.06 11.97 15.73
CA ILE A 474 -8.71 12.53 15.64
C ILE A 474 -8.44 13.52 16.76
N ASP A 475 -7.18 13.68 17.17
CA ASP A 475 -6.74 14.65 18.16
C ASP A 475 -5.78 15.67 17.55
N PHE A 476 -4.95 15.26 16.59
CA PHE A 476 -3.86 16.05 16.05
C PHE A 476 -3.85 16.04 14.52
N ILE A 477 -3.79 17.19 13.90
CA ILE A 477 -3.56 17.34 12.47
C ILE A 477 -2.13 17.82 12.27
N LEU A 478 -1.31 16.99 11.59
CA LEU A 478 0.06 17.34 11.25
C LEU A 478 0.10 18.02 9.88
N ALA A 479 0.62 19.22 9.82
CA ALA A 479 0.77 19.91 8.54
C ALA A 479 1.93 19.30 7.68
N GLY A 480 2.88 18.60 8.29
CA GLY A 480 4.11 18.21 7.62
C GLY A 480 4.91 19.45 7.18
N PRO A 481 5.64 19.43 6.06
CA PRO A 481 6.24 20.64 5.49
C PRO A 481 5.14 21.61 5.06
N SER A 482 5.29 22.88 5.42
CA SER A 482 4.23 23.90 5.24
C SER A 482 3.90 24.18 3.77
N GLY A 483 4.87 24.15 2.87
CA GLY A 483 4.67 24.37 1.44
C GLY A 483 5.90 24.95 0.73
N ALA A 484 5.88 24.96 -0.60
CA ALA A 484 6.98 25.44 -1.41
C ALA A 484 7.11 26.97 -1.36
N ASP A 485 5.98 27.68 -1.39
CA ASP A 485 5.91 29.13 -1.29
C ASP A 485 4.89 29.58 -0.23
N ASP A 486 4.81 30.88 0.01
CA ASP A 486 3.92 31.44 1.05
C ASP A 486 2.43 31.26 0.70
N ALA A 487 2.06 31.34 -0.57
CA ALA A 487 0.67 31.23 -0.99
C ALA A 487 0.15 29.80 -0.78
N ALA A 488 0.91 28.80 -1.22
CA ALA A 488 0.60 27.39 -1.02
C ALA A 488 0.55 27.04 0.47
N ALA A 489 1.51 27.55 1.26
CA ALA A 489 1.56 27.32 2.70
C ALA A 489 0.36 27.93 3.43
N VAL A 490 0.00 29.17 3.11
CA VAL A 490 -1.16 29.86 3.71
C VAL A 490 -2.45 29.14 3.33
N SER A 491 -2.63 28.76 2.07
CA SER A 491 -3.82 28.01 1.61
C SER A 491 -3.97 26.70 2.35
N LYS A 492 -2.92 25.86 2.36
CA LYS A 492 -2.90 24.57 3.07
C LYS A 492 -3.27 24.72 4.55
N ILE A 493 -2.55 25.57 5.27
CA ILE A 493 -2.73 25.72 6.71
C ILE A 493 -4.11 26.32 7.03
N SER A 494 -4.61 27.27 6.21
CA SER A 494 -5.95 27.80 6.39
C SER A 494 -7.03 26.72 6.24
N THR A 495 -6.91 25.83 5.25
CA THR A 495 -7.82 24.69 5.10
C THR A 495 -7.79 23.78 6.32
N LEU A 496 -6.59 23.42 6.82
CA LEU A 496 -6.46 22.58 8.01
C LEU A 496 -7.08 23.22 9.26
N VAL A 497 -6.92 24.55 9.40
CA VAL A 497 -7.52 25.30 10.51
C VAL A 497 -9.05 25.32 10.39
N ASN A 498 -9.60 25.54 9.19
CA ASN A 498 -11.05 25.50 8.98
C ASN A 498 -11.63 24.13 9.36
N ILE A 499 -11.00 23.03 8.93
CA ILE A 499 -11.41 21.68 9.33
C ILE A 499 -11.38 21.53 10.86
N ALA A 500 -10.33 22.01 11.52
CA ALA A 500 -10.22 21.90 12.98
C ALA A 500 -11.26 22.79 13.72
N GLU A 501 -11.62 23.95 13.17
CA GLU A 501 -12.65 24.85 13.71
C GLU A 501 -14.07 24.32 13.53
N GLU A 502 -14.32 23.61 12.43
CA GLU A 502 -15.60 22.93 12.18
C GLU A 502 -15.76 21.71 13.07
N ARG A 503 -14.74 20.86 13.12
CA ARG A 503 -14.72 19.64 13.95
C ARG A 503 -14.75 19.92 15.44
N ARG A 504 -13.98 20.89 15.92
CA ARG A 504 -13.82 21.28 17.34
C ARG A 504 -13.28 20.19 18.26
N ASP A 505 -12.65 19.16 17.71
CA ASP A 505 -12.11 18.01 18.48
C ASP A 505 -10.61 17.79 18.31
N CYS A 506 -9.92 18.58 17.49
CA CYS A 506 -8.51 18.41 17.14
C CYS A 506 -7.74 19.74 17.10
N ILE A 507 -6.39 19.64 17.02
CA ILE A 507 -5.49 20.79 16.93
C ILE A 507 -4.50 20.58 15.78
N VAL A 508 -4.24 21.63 15.02
CA VAL A 508 -3.28 21.65 13.90
C VAL A 508 -1.89 22.04 14.39
N PHE A 509 -0.88 21.31 13.97
CA PHE A 509 0.53 21.60 14.25
C PHE A 509 1.27 21.94 12.97
N CYS A 510 1.96 23.08 12.97
CA CYS A 510 2.67 23.55 11.81
C CYS A 510 4.06 24.11 12.17
N SER A 511 5.01 23.89 11.26
CA SER A 511 6.40 24.37 11.33
C SER A 511 6.62 25.51 10.31
N PRO A 512 7.71 26.30 10.42
CA PRO A 512 8.06 27.25 9.39
C PRO A 512 8.32 26.58 8.04
N ARG A 513 8.26 27.34 6.95
CA ARG A 513 8.67 26.84 5.65
C ARG A 513 10.18 26.57 5.65
N ARG A 514 10.58 25.53 4.94
CA ARG A 514 11.99 25.17 4.79
C ARG A 514 12.86 26.36 4.38
N GLY A 515 12.42 27.12 3.36
CA GLY A 515 13.15 28.30 2.85
C GLY A 515 13.26 29.47 3.83
N ASN A 516 12.51 29.49 4.94
CA ASN A 516 12.60 30.50 5.99
C ASN A 516 13.71 30.21 7.00
N VAL A 517 14.23 28.96 7.02
CA VAL A 517 15.17 28.50 8.05
C VAL A 517 16.44 27.89 7.44
N ILE A 518 16.32 26.99 6.47
CA ILE A 518 17.44 26.24 5.91
C ILE A 518 18.17 27.07 4.85
N GLY A 519 19.51 27.06 4.91
CA GLY A 519 20.36 27.80 3.97
C GLY A 519 20.59 29.28 4.35
N ILE A 520 20.04 29.74 5.48
CA ILE A 520 20.20 31.12 5.94
C ILE A 520 21.21 31.13 7.11
N SER A 521 22.27 31.92 6.99
CA SER A 521 23.34 32.02 8.01
C SER A 521 22.99 32.98 9.15
N SER A 522 22.13 33.97 8.92
CA SER A 522 21.79 34.99 9.90
C SER A 522 20.58 34.58 10.75
N ALA A 523 20.81 34.36 12.04
CA ALA A 523 19.74 34.05 13.00
C ALA A 523 18.67 35.15 13.10
N ALA A 524 19.06 36.42 12.95
CA ALA A 524 18.12 37.55 12.94
C ALA A 524 17.20 37.50 11.69
N THR A 525 17.76 37.18 10.52
CA THR A 525 17.01 37.02 9.28
C THR A 525 16.04 35.85 9.39
N ILE A 526 16.45 34.72 9.94
CA ILE A 526 15.58 33.56 10.18
C ILE A 526 14.40 33.96 11.07
N THR A 527 14.66 34.65 12.18
CA THR A 527 13.61 35.13 13.10
C THR A 527 12.60 36.03 12.37
N THR A 528 13.10 36.99 11.58
CA THR A 528 12.25 37.93 10.82
C THR A 528 11.40 37.19 9.78
N ASN A 529 11.99 36.25 9.03
CA ASN A 529 11.30 35.48 8.03
C ASN A 529 10.17 34.62 8.64
N MET A 530 10.45 33.95 9.77
CA MET A 530 9.45 33.16 10.48
C MET A 530 8.27 34.03 10.96
N VAL A 531 8.57 35.17 11.61
CA VAL A 531 7.53 36.08 12.08
C VAL A 531 6.69 36.62 10.93
N SER A 532 7.34 36.98 9.80
CA SER A 532 6.65 37.46 8.61
C SER A 532 5.76 36.41 7.97
N PHE A 533 6.21 35.17 7.96
CA PHE A 533 5.41 34.06 7.44
C PHE A 533 4.20 33.76 8.35
N PHE A 534 4.41 33.56 9.65
CA PHE A 534 3.31 33.21 10.56
C PHE A 534 2.29 34.33 10.74
N LYS A 535 2.63 35.57 10.52
CA LYS A 535 1.67 36.69 10.49
C LYS A 535 0.65 36.62 9.34
N LYS A 536 0.95 35.84 8.28
CA LYS A 536 0.03 35.66 7.14
C LYS A 536 -1.00 34.55 7.40
N LEU A 537 -0.79 33.75 8.45
CA LEU A 537 -1.63 32.61 8.79
C LEU A 537 -2.79 33.02 9.69
N PRO A 538 -3.91 32.26 9.72
CA PRO A 538 -5.08 32.59 10.52
C PRO A 538 -4.78 32.62 12.01
N SER A 539 -5.49 33.52 12.74
CA SER A 539 -5.46 33.58 14.18
C SER A 539 -6.48 32.60 14.75
N SER A 540 -6.05 31.47 15.24
CA SER A 540 -6.93 30.44 15.79
C SER A 540 -6.34 29.80 17.04
N SER A 541 -7.20 29.39 17.98
CA SER A 541 -6.80 28.59 19.13
C SER A 541 -6.60 27.11 18.78
N TYR A 542 -7.03 26.69 17.59
CA TYR A 542 -6.84 25.34 17.06
C TYR A 542 -5.54 25.17 16.26
N LEU A 543 -4.69 26.19 16.21
CA LEU A 543 -3.42 26.17 15.48
C LEU A 543 -2.24 26.40 16.43
N VAL A 544 -1.18 25.62 16.26
CA VAL A 544 0.07 25.71 17.02
C VAL A 544 1.24 25.89 16.06
N PHE A 545 2.10 26.89 16.32
CA PHE A 545 3.33 27.14 15.57
C PHE A 545 4.56 26.74 16.38
N ASP A 546 5.49 26.06 15.73
CA ASP A 546 6.84 25.87 16.24
C ASP A 546 7.88 26.68 15.46
N SER A 547 9.11 26.76 15.97
CA SER A 547 10.20 27.50 15.33
C SER A 547 11.22 26.60 14.63
N GLY A 548 10.97 25.29 14.46
CA GLY A 548 12.04 24.36 14.30
C GLY A 548 12.11 23.51 13.06
N TYR A 549 13.36 23.35 12.61
CA TYR A 549 13.85 22.23 11.82
C TYR A 549 14.96 21.55 12.61
N LYS A 550 14.86 20.25 12.83
CA LYS A 550 15.90 19.44 13.47
C LYS A 550 16.66 18.60 12.46
N TYR A 551 17.90 18.27 12.78
CA TYR A 551 18.79 17.44 11.97
C TYR A 551 18.78 16.03 12.54
N ILE A 552 18.43 15.06 11.69
CA ILE A 552 18.32 13.64 12.05
C ILE A 552 19.15 12.78 11.09
N TYR A 553 19.42 11.55 11.53
CA TYR A 553 19.99 10.52 10.66
C TYR A 553 18.84 9.70 10.01
N ASP A 554 18.82 9.67 8.68
CA ASP A 554 17.95 8.85 7.87
C ASP A 554 18.58 7.47 7.69
N LYS A 555 18.15 6.52 8.51
CA LYS A 555 18.67 5.14 8.52
C LYS A 555 18.34 4.32 7.27
N TYR A 556 17.35 4.76 6.47
CA TYR A 556 16.93 4.06 5.27
C TYR A 556 17.79 4.41 4.06
N ASN A 557 18.33 5.65 4.04
CA ASN A 557 19.14 6.16 2.92
C ASN A 557 20.60 6.45 3.31
N ASP A 558 20.99 6.20 4.57
CA ASP A 558 22.34 6.47 5.12
C ASP A 558 22.79 7.94 4.93
N VAL A 559 21.88 8.88 5.17
CA VAL A 559 22.14 10.32 5.03
C VAL A 559 21.55 11.10 6.19
N TYR A 560 22.08 12.31 6.40
CA TYR A 560 21.54 13.23 7.39
C TYR A 560 20.61 14.25 6.74
N ARG A 561 19.45 14.50 7.38
CA ARG A 561 18.41 15.38 6.83
C ARG A 561 17.88 16.37 7.86
N TYR A 562 17.48 17.54 7.38
CA TYR A 562 16.67 18.48 8.16
C TYR A 562 15.19 18.19 7.93
N ILE A 563 14.43 18.03 9.02
CA ILE A 563 12.99 17.78 9.01
C ILE A 563 12.24 18.79 9.89
N PRO A 564 10.99 19.12 9.55
CA PRO A 564 10.15 20.01 10.38
C PRO A 564 9.78 19.33 11.72
N CYS A 565 9.56 20.13 12.77
CA CYS A 565 9.31 19.64 14.12
C CYS A 565 7.83 19.49 14.51
N ASN A 566 6.87 19.76 13.60
CA ASN A 566 5.44 19.70 13.93
C ASN A 566 5.01 18.29 14.41
N GLY A 567 5.54 17.22 13.82
CA GLY A 567 5.32 15.86 14.28
C GLY A 567 5.82 15.61 15.69
N ASP A 568 6.97 16.20 16.08
CA ASP A 568 7.48 16.13 17.44
C ASP A 568 6.62 16.91 18.43
N VAL A 569 6.19 18.12 18.08
CA VAL A 569 5.38 18.96 18.98
C VAL A 569 4.02 18.31 19.25
N ALA A 570 3.40 17.73 18.25
CA ALA A 570 2.20 16.90 18.42
C ALA A 570 2.50 15.66 19.30
N GLY A 571 3.62 14.98 19.03
CA GLY A 571 4.07 13.84 19.83
C GLY A 571 4.37 14.17 21.29
N LEU A 572 4.91 15.36 21.58
CA LEU A 572 5.09 15.84 22.98
C LEU A 572 3.74 16.09 23.67
N CYS A 573 2.74 16.58 22.95
CA CYS A 573 1.38 16.68 23.46
C CYS A 573 0.79 15.31 23.80
N LEU A 574 1.01 14.32 22.95
CA LEU A 574 0.61 12.93 23.17
C LEU A 574 1.33 12.34 24.39
N GLN A 575 2.65 12.41 24.43
CA GLN A 575 3.45 11.93 25.56
C GLN A 575 3.03 12.58 26.89
N THR A 576 2.64 13.85 26.85
CA THR A 576 2.14 14.56 28.03
C THR A 576 0.83 13.94 28.52
N THR A 577 -0.04 13.47 27.63
CA THR A 577 -1.26 12.75 28.00
C THR A 577 -0.97 11.44 28.74
N GLU A 578 0.06 10.72 28.31
CA GLU A 578 0.44 9.42 28.90
C GLU A 578 1.15 9.56 30.23
N VAL A 579 2.04 10.57 30.37
CA VAL A 579 2.89 10.74 31.57
C VAL A 579 2.20 11.56 32.64
N ALA A 580 1.31 12.46 32.28
CA ALA A 580 0.59 13.35 33.16
C ALA A 580 -0.90 13.38 32.84
N GLU A 581 -1.36 14.40 32.14
CA GLU A 581 -2.74 14.55 31.68
C GLU A 581 -2.78 15.52 30.49
N PRO A 582 -3.83 15.50 29.64
CA PRO A 582 -3.94 16.39 28.47
C PRO A 582 -3.81 17.88 28.75
N TRP A 583 -4.19 18.30 29.94
CA TRP A 583 -4.19 19.70 30.39
C TRP A 583 -2.88 20.18 31.00
N PHE A 584 -1.84 19.36 31.01
CA PHE A 584 -0.50 19.81 31.35
C PHE A 584 0.21 20.40 30.13
N SER A 585 1.09 21.38 30.37
CA SER A 585 1.89 21.96 29.30
C SER A 585 2.87 20.92 28.73
N PRO A 586 2.95 20.76 27.38
CA PRO A 586 3.92 19.87 26.75
C PRO A 586 5.33 20.48 26.70
N ALA A 587 5.50 21.72 27.12
CA ALA A 587 6.75 22.46 27.07
C ALA A 587 7.60 22.29 28.36
N GLY A 588 8.87 22.66 28.26
CA GLY A 588 9.81 22.71 29.37
C GLY A 588 10.65 21.44 29.54
N PHE A 589 11.55 21.48 30.53
CA PHE A 589 12.59 20.46 30.71
C PHE A 589 12.08 19.07 31.14
N GLN A 590 10.88 18.98 31.65
CA GLN A 590 10.34 17.70 32.11
C GLN A 590 9.65 16.90 31.02
N ARG A 591 8.95 17.58 30.11
CA ARG A 591 8.10 16.95 29.08
C ARG A 591 8.39 17.41 27.68
N GLY A 592 9.08 18.55 27.49
CA GLY A 592 9.29 19.17 26.20
C GLY A 592 10.59 18.76 25.47
N ILE A 593 11.23 17.65 25.84
CA ILE A 593 12.48 17.19 25.22
C ILE A 593 12.15 16.46 23.93
N LEU A 594 12.66 16.97 22.79
CA LEU A 594 12.49 16.35 21.46
C LEU A 594 13.37 15.11 21.32
N ARG A 595 12.81 14.06 20.77
CA ARG A 595 13.51 12.80 20.46
C ARG A 595 14.33 12.92 19.18
N ASN A 596 15.38 12.13 19.06
CA ASN A 596 16.18 11.97 17.83
C ASN A 596 16.70 13.27 17.20
N ALA A 597 16.99 14.31 17.99
CA ALA A 597 17.51 15.57 17.49
C ALA A 597 19.03 15.64 17.70
N ILE A 598 19.80 15.60 16.60
CA ILE A 598 21.27 15.75 16.65
C ILE A 598 21.62 17.24 16.86
N LYS A 599 21.00 18.12 16.10
CA LYS A 599 21.11 19.58 16.21
C LYS A 599 19.87 20.26 15.63
N LEU A 600 19.70 21.53 15.93
CA LEU A 600 18.71 22.38 15.29
C LEU A 600 19.32 23.13 14.11
N ALA A 601 18.50 23.43 13.10
CA ALA A 601 18.90 24.35 12.00
C ALA A 601 19.07 25.78 12.50
N TYR A 602 18.31 26.13 13.54
CA TYR A 602 18.32 27.46 14.15
C TYR A 602 18.09 27.33 15.68
N THR A 603 18.99 27.91 16.45
CA THR A 603 18.84 28.01 17.91
C THR A 603 18.70 29.48 18.29
N PRO A 604 17.50 29.93 18.74
CA PRO A 604 17.26 31.35 19.05
C PRO A 604 17.97 31.78 20.34
N THR A 605 18.56 32.96 20.32
CA THR A 605 19.06 33.67 21.51
C THR A 605 17.89 34.09 22.40
N LYS A 606 18.16 34.54 23.64
CA LYS A 606 17.09 35.01 24.55
C LYS A 606 16.20 36.08 23.90
N THR A 607 16.79 37.12 23.30
CA THR A 607 16.05 38.21 22.64
C THR A 607 15.22 37.69 21.46
N GLN A 608 15.75 36.76 20.69
CA GLN A 608 15.00 36.16 19.58
C GLN A 608 13.86 35.26 20.08
N ARG A 609 14.06 34.52 21.17
CA ARG A 609 12.97 33.77 21.83
C ARG A 609 11.85 34.67 22.28
N ASP A 610 12.19 35.82 22.91
CA ASP A 610 11.21 36.82 23.34
C ASP A 610 10.40 37.35 22.15
N THR A 611 11.10 37.62 21.03
CA THR A 611 10.45 38.05 19.77
C THR A 611 9.53 36.97 19.20
N LEU A 612 9.97 35.72 19.11
CA LEU A 612 9.16 34.59 18.62
C LEU A 612 7.94 34.38 19.52
N TYR A 613 8.14 34.32 20.82
CA TYR A 613 7.08 34.06 21.78
C TYR A 613 6.05 35.21 21.84
N ALA A 614 6.48 36.46 21.68
CA ALA A 614 5.58 37.59 21.54
C ALA A 614 4.68 37.47 20.29
N ASN A 615 5.20 36.90 19.21
CA ASN A 615 4.47 36.62 17.97
C ASN A 615 3.79 35.23 17.95
N ARG A 616 3.59 34.58 19.10
CA ARG A 616 2.87 33.29 19.26
C ARG A 616 3.55 32.08 18.62
N ILE A 617 4.84 32.18 18.34
CA ILE A 617 5.65 31.08 17.83
C ILE A 617 6.33 30.41 19.03
N ASN A 618 6.19 29.10 19.17
CA ASN A 618 6.78 28.35 20.26
C ASN A 618 8.25 28.02 19.95
N PRO A 619 9.22 28.61 20.70
CA PRO A 619 10.62 28.38 20.42
C PRO A 619 11.04 26.95 20.73
N ILE A 620 11.79 26.33 19.82
CA ILE A 620 12.53 25.09 20.07
C ILE A 620 13.98 25.50 20.27
N VAL A 621 14.58 25.08 21.39
CA VAL A 621 15.88 25.57 21.85
C VAL A 621 16.77 24.42 22.25
N SER A 622 18.05 24.48 21.85
CA SER A 622 19.07 23.56 22.36
C SER A 622 19.72 24.17 23.61
N PHE A 623 19.56 23.50 24.74
CA PHE A 623 20.19 23.89 26.01
C PHE A 623 21.37 22.96 26.31
N PRO A 624 22.55 23.50 26.66
CA PRO A 624 23.70 22.68 27.07
C PRO A 624 23.33 21.76 28.24
N GLY A 625 23.57 20.45 28.06
CA GLY A 625 23.29 19.45 29.09
C GLY A 625 21.81 19.06 29.27
N GLN A 626 20.89 19.69 28.55
CA GLN A 626 19.44 19.45 28.64
C GLN A 626 18.84 18.92 27.35
N GLY A 627 19.58 19.02 26.22
CA GLY A 627 19.09 18.61 24.90
C GLY A 627 18.28 19.67 24.19
N VAL A 628 17.49 19.23 23.20
CA VAL A 628 16.61 20.07 22.40
C VAL A 628 15.23 20.07 23.04
N VAL A 629 14.73 21.26 23.39
CA VAL A 629 13.53 21.42 24.21
C VAL A 629 12.53 22.37 23.57
N LEU A 630 11.24 22.01 23.56
CA LEU A 630 10.14 22.92 23.28
C LEU A 630 10.00 23.89 24.47
N PHE A 631 10.18 25.18 24.21
CA PHE A 631 10.23 26.22 25.25
C PHE A 631 9.11 27.26 25.08
N GLY A 632 7.90 26.79 24.77
CA GLY A 632 6.71 27.60 24.65
C GLY A 632 5.47 26.72 24.49
N ASP A 633 4.31 27.24 24.93
CA ASP A 633 3.04 26.53 24.94
C ASP A 633 1.86 27.37 24.42
N LYS A 634 2.12 28.32 23.52
CA LYS A 634 1.10 29.20 22.94
C LYS A 634 0.38 28.57 21.75
N THR A 635 -0.92 28.87 21.64
CA THR A 635 -1.68 28.70 20.40
C THR A 635 -1.48 29.92 19.47
N ALA A 636 -1.98 29.85 18.25
CA ALA A 636 -1.90 30.97 17.29
C ALA A 636 -2.91 32.09 17.55
N LEU A 637 -3.71 32.03 18.60
CA LEU A 637 -4.73 33.00 18.93
C LEU A 637 -4.11 34.38 19.24
N ALA A 638 -4.48 35.40 18.49
CA ALA A 638 -3.95 36.77 18.63
C ALA A 638 -4.51 37.50 19.86
N GLN A 639 -5.74 37.20 20.23
CA GLN A 639 -6.40 37.84 21.36
C GLN A 639 -5.93 37.18 22.68
N SER A 640 -5.78 37.98 23.73
CA SER A 640 -5.52 37.45 25.07
C SER A 640 -6.78 36.74 25.57
N SER A 641 -6.73 35.45 25.69
CA SER A 641 -7.82 34.58 26.11
C SER A 641 -7.28 33.43 26.95
N ALA A 642 -8.14 32.69 27.62
CA ALA A 642 -7.77 31.41 28.24
C ALA A 642 -7.25 30.40 27.19
N PHE A 643 -7.78 30.46 25.97
CA PHE A 643 -7.42 29.56 24.86
C PHE A 643 -6.11 29.94 24.13
N ASP A 644 -5.36 30.94 24.61
CA ASP A 644 -4.05 31.29 24.07
C ASP A 644 -2.94 30.26 24.43
N ARG A 645 -3.30 29.18 25.15
CA ARG A 645 -2.42 28.13 25.61
C ARG A 645 -2.83 26.76 25.11
N ILE A 646 -1.84 25.96 24.69
CA ILE A 646 -2.04 24.60 24.19
C ILE A 646 -2.71 23.72 25.24
N ASN A 647 -2.23 23.77 26.48
CA ASN A 647 -2.76 22.94 27.57
C ASN A 647 -4.23 23.26 27.89
N ILE A 648 -4.64 24.52 27.84
CA ILE A 648 -6.03 24.91 28.12
C ILE A 648 -6.94 24.51 26.94
N ARG A 649 -6.49 24.72 25.70
CA ARG A 649 -7.26 24.24 24.53
C ARG A 649 -7.45 22.74 24.58
N ARG A 650 -6.43 21.98 24.92
CA ARG A 650 -6.51 20.52 25.08
C ARG A 650 -7.42 20.09 26.24
N LEU A 651 -7.40 20.82 27.37
CA LEU A 651 -8.35 20.61 28.45
C LEU A 651 -9.79 20.68 27.95
N PHE A 652 -10.13 21.75 27.22
CA PHE A 652 -11.50 21.92 26.73
C PHE A 652 -11.87 20.86 25.70
N LEU A 653 -10.99 20.51 24.75
CA LEU A 653 -11.24 19.43 23.78
C LEU A 653 -11.51 18.08 24.47
N THR A 654 -10.77 17.78 25.55
CA THR A 654 -10.97 16.55 26.32
C THR A 654 -12.30 16.58 27.08
N ILE A 655 -12.64 17.70 27.73
CA ILE A 655 -13.91 17.87 28.43
C ILE A 655 -15.09 17.81 27.47
N GLU A 656 -15.02 18.53 26.34
CA GLU A 656 -16.06 18.57 25.30
C GLU A 656 -16.32 17.17 24.75
N ARG A 657 -15.27 16.40 24.45
CA ARG A 657 -15.41 15.04 23.93
C ARG A 657 -16.13 14.10 24.90
N VAL A 658 -15.73 14.10 26.16
CA VAL A 658 -16.35 13.25 27.19
C VAL A 658 -17.80 13.65 27.43
N ILE A 659 -18.07 14.93 27.55
CA ILE A 659 -19.44 15.44 27.78
C ILE A 659 -20.32 15.22 26.54
N ALA A 660 -19.80 15.38 25.32
CA ALA A 660 -20.53 15.05 24.11
C ALA A 660 -20.94 13.58 24.07
N GLY A 661 -20.08 12.67 24.53
CA GLY A 661 -20.42 11.26 24.69
C GLY A 661 -21.59 11.03 25.68
N ALA A 662 -21.56 11.74 26.81
CA ALA A 662 -22.65 11.71 27.80
C ALA A 662 -23.94 12.34 27.25
N ALA A 663 -23.83 13.44 26.51
CA ALA A 663 -24.96 14.13 25.91
C ALA A 663 -25.66 13.29 24.83
N ARG A 664 -24.89 12.53 24.00
CA ARG A 664 -25.45 11.62 23.00
C ARG A 664 -26.37 10.56 23.61
N SER A 665 -26.08 10.08 24.81
CA SER A 665 -26.93 9.11 25.52
C SER A 665 -28.26 9.70 26.03
N GLN A 666 -28.43 11.03 26.00
CA GLN A 666 -29.66 11.71 26.38
C GLN A 666 -30.57 11.99 25.17
N LEU A 667 -30.11 11.78 23.95
CA LEU A 667 -30.93 11.97 22.76
C LEU A 667 -32.09 10.99 22.76
N PHE A 668 -33.28 11.48 22.39
CA PHE A 668 -34.54 10.75 22.36
C PHE A 668 -35.13 10.36 23.73
N GLU A 669 -34.51 10.83 24.84
CA GLU A 669 -35.09 10.68 26.17
C GLU A 669 -36.10 11.82 26.48
N GLN A 670 -36.88 11.66 27.56
CA GLN A 670 -37.85 12.66 27.97
C GLN A 670 -37.18 13.92 28.51
N ASN A 671 -37.57 15.10 28.03
CA ASN A 671 -37.02 16.40 28.47
C ASN A 671 -37.70 16.89 29.76
N ASP A 672 -37.43 16.22 30.86
CA ASP A 672 -37.98 16.57 32.19
C ASP A 672 -36.88 16.93 33.23
N ASP A 673 -37.28 17.36 34.42
CA ASP A 673 -36.37 17.73 35.50
C ASP A 673 -35.53 16.54 36.00
N ALA A 674 -36.06 15.32 35.89
CA ALA A 674 -35.34 14.10 36.27
C ALA A 674 -34.18 13.82 35.32
N GLN A 675 -34.40 13.98 34.01
CA GLN A 675 -33.39 13.79 33.00
C GLN A 675 -32.30 14.87 33.04
N ARG A 676 -32.69 16.15 33.29
CA ARG A 676 -31.73 17.24 33.53
C ARG A 676 -30.83 16.95 34.75
N SER A 677 -31.44 16.51 35.86
CA SER A 677 -30.69 16.12 37.04
C SER A 677 -29.77 14.92 36.81
N LEU A 678 -30.21 13.95 36.00
CA LEU A 678 -29.40 12.79 35.63
C LEU A 678 -28.15 13.22 34.82
N PHE A 679 -28.32 14.14 33.87
CA PHE A 679 -27.21 14.68 33.09
C PHE A 679 -26.18 15.39 34.01
N VAL A 680 -26.65 16.24 34.93
CA VAL A 680 -25.76 16.90 35.90
C VAL A 680 -25.02 15.86 36.74
N ASN A 681 -25.71 14.83 37.21
CA ASN A 681 -25.13 13.75 38.03
C ASN A 681 -24.10 12.90 37.25
N ILE A 682 -24.13 12.89 35.93
CA ILE A 682 -23.12 12.24 35.07
C ILE A 682 -21.90 13.16 34.90
N VAL A 683 -22.14 14.46 34.63
CA VAL A 683 -21.08 15.41 34.27
C VAL A 683 -20.29 15.91 35.49
N GLU A 684 -20.96 16.18 36.63
CA GLU A 684 -20.26 16.73 37.81
C GLU A 684 -19.16 15.80 38.36
N PRO A 685 -19.35 14.48 38.54
CA PRO A 685 -18.29 13.60 39.02
C PRO A 685 -17.04 13.61 38.13
N TYR A 686 -17.25 13.65 36.79
CA TYR A 686 -16.14 13.75 35.84
C TYR A 686 -15.38 15.07 36.01
N LEU A 687 -16.07 16.21 36.11
CA LEU A 687 -15.42 17.51 36.33
C LEU A 687 -14.72 17.60 37.70
N ARG A 688 -15.23 16.92 38.72
CA ARG A 688 -14.55 16.78 40.05
C ARG A 688 -13.28 15.94 39.93
N ASP A 689 -13.26 14.89 39.10
CA ASP A 689 -12.05 14.13 38.83
C ASP A 689 -11.00 15.00 38.13
N VAL A 690 -11.42 15.74 37.07
CA VAL A 690 -10.54 16.71 36.38
C VAL A 690 -10.01 17.77 37.34
N GLN A 691 -10.84 18.23 38.29
CA GLN A 691 -10.43 19.16 39.37
C GLN A 691 -9.41 18.52 40.29
N GLY A 692 -9.65 17.27 40.74
CA GLY A 692 -8.73 16.52 41.58
C GLY A 692 -7.39 16.28 40.90
N ARG A 693 -7.36 16.12 39.58
CA ARG A 693 -6.15 16.00 38.76
C ARG A 693 -5.57 17.33 38.29
N ARG A 694 -5.99 18.45 38.92
CA ARG A 694 -5.43 19.79 38.68
C ARG A 694 -5.73 20.39 37.29
N GLY A 695 -6.75 19.92 36.57
CA GLY A 695 -7.16 20.49 35.29
C GLY A 695 -7.92 21.80 35.46
N VAL A 696 -8.82 21.84 36.40
CA VAL A 696 -9.66 23.02 36.68
C VAL A 696 -9.54 23.45 38.15
N ILE A 697 -9.69 24.74 38.41
CA ILE A 697 -9.71 25.31 39.78
C ILE A 697 -11.12 25.16 40.33
N ASP A 698 -12.12 25.45 39.52
CA ASP A 698 -13.52 25.44 39.91
C ASP A 698 -14.40 25.22 38.67
N PHE A 699 -15.61 24.69 38.87
CA PHE A 699 -16.59 24.49 37.81
C PHE A 699 -18.01 24.63 38.31
N LEU A 700 -18.95 24.91 37.40
CA LEU A 700 -20.37 24.93 37.66
C LEU A 700 -21.09 24.31 36.46
N VAL A 701 -21.96 23.34 36.73
CA VAL A 701 -22.87 22.77 35.71
C VAL A 701 -24.26 23.32 36.00
N LYS A 702 -24.84 23.99 35.01
CA LYS A 702 -26.20 24.56 35.08
C LYS A 702 -27.06 23.86 34.01
N CYS A 703 -28.01 23.07 34.46
CA CYS A 703 -28.98 22.41 33.62
C CYS A 703 -30.29 22.27 34.42
N ASP A 704 -31.02 23.36 34.51
CA ASP A 704 -32.25 23.45 35.29
C ASP A 704 -33.34 24.18 34.51
N GLY A 705 -34.50 24.46 35.15
CA GLY A 705 -35.61 25.18 34.52
C GLY A 705 -35.30 26.65 34.17
N THR A 706 -34.18 27.22 34.65
CA THR A 706 -33.82 28.61 34.33
C THR A 706 -33.17 28.79 32.97
N ASN A 707 -32.42 27.75 32.50
CA ASN A 707 -31.87 27.73 31.16
C ASN A 707 -32.63 26.80 30.19
N ASN A 708 -33.69 26.10 30.67
CA ASN A 708 -34.62 25.31 29.88
C ASN A 708 -36.07 25.76 30.12
N PRO A 709 -36.46 26.94 29.60
CA PRO A 709 -37.83 27.43 29.73
C PRO A 709 -38.81 26.52 28.93
N ALA A 710 -40.12 26.61 29.23
CA ALA A 710 -41.14 25.77 28.60
C ALA A 710 -41.11 25.82 27.07
N GLU A 711 -40.81 27.00 26.50
CA GLU A 711 -40.69 27.21 25.03
C GLU A 711 -39.55 26.35 24.41
N SER A 712 -38.44 26.17 25.12
CA SER A 712 -37.34 25.32 24.64
C SER A 712 -37.69 23.85 24.76
N ILE A 713 -38.40 23.46 25.83
CA ILE A 713 -38.89 22.11 26.03
C ILE A 713 -39.88 21.73 24.92
N ASP A 714 -40.81 22.66 24.58
CA ASP A 714 -41.79 22.46 23.49
C ASP A 714 -41.15 22.31 22.12
N ARG A 715 -39.97 22.90 21.92
CA ARG A 715 -39.15 22.70 20.68
C ARG A 715 -38.28 21.44 20.69
N GLY A 716 -38.32 20.67 21.77
CA GLY A 716 -37.45 19.51 21.95
C GLY A 716 -35.97 19.85 22.17
N GLU A 717 -35.69 21.07 22.64
CA GLU A 717 -34.32 21.54 22.89
C GLU A 717 -33.91 21.31 24.34
N PHE A 718 -32.67 20.92 24.56
CA PHE A 718 -32.07 20.68 25.88
C PHE A 718 -30.79 21.53 26.01
N PHE A 719 -30.74 22.43 26.99
CA PHE A 719 -29.58 23.27 27.22
C PHE A 719 -28.89 22.98 28.54
N ALA A 720 -27.58 22.74 28.45
CA ALA A 720 -26.70 22.63 29.61
C ALA A 720 -25.55 23.63 29.46
N GLU A 721 -25.33 24.45 30.46
CA GLU A 721 -24.23 25.41 30.52
C GLU A 721 -23.16 24.90 31.51
N ILE A 722 -21.91 24.79 31.03
CA ILE A 722 -20.80 24.30 31.83
C ILE A 722 -19.74 25.39 31.94
N PHE A 723 -19.63 25.96 33.13
CA PHE A 723 -18.65 27.00 33.43
C PHE A 723 -17.40 26.35 34.01
N VAL A 724 -16.25 26.62 33.38
CA VAL A 724 -14.97 26.01 33.77
C VAL A 724 -13.93 27.10 34.03
N LYS A 725 -13.27 27.05 35.17
CA LYS A 725 -12.14 27.90 35.53
C LYS A 725 -10.85 27.13 35.43
N PRO A 726 -10.10 27.24 34.31
CA PRO A 726 -8.92 26.39 34.09
C PRO A 726 -7.74 26.77 34.97
N THR A 727 -6.89 25.80 35.32
CA THR A 727 -5.60 26.02 35.98
C THR A 727 -4.58 26.57 34.98
N ARG A 728 -3.89 27.67 35.34
CA ARG A 728 -2.86 28.27 34.50
C ARG A 728 -1.47 27.75 34.81
N THR A 729 -0.62 27.65 33.83
CA THR A 729 0.80 27.29 33.96
C THR A 729 1.63 28.46 34.45
N ILE A 730 2.73 28.15 35.14
CA ILE A 730 3.71 29.15 35.62
C ILE A 730 4.65 29.48 34.46
N ASN A 731 4.67 30.74 34.03
CA ASN A 731 5.53 31.20 32.93
C ASN A 731 6.73 32.03 33.39
N PHE A 732 6.62 32.69 34.54
CA PHE A 732 7.66 33.55 35.06
C PHE A 732 7.89 33.23 36.54
N ILE A 733 9.14 33.06 36.92
CA ILE A 733 9.58 32.85 38.29
C ILE A 733 10.53 33.99 38.60
N THR A 734 10.19 34.84 39.55
CA THR A 734 11.08 35.86 40.07
C THR A 734 11.69 35.37 41.36
N LEU A 735 13.00 35.27 41.38
CA LEU A 735 13.76 34.93 42.58
C LEU A 735 14.49 36.18 43.08
N THR A 736 14.17 36.64 44.28
CA THR A 736 14.81 37.79 44.89
C THR A 736 15.76 37.28 45.97
N PHE A 737 17.04 37.47 45.78
CA PHE A 737 18.06 37.17 46.78
C PHE A 737 18.40 38.45 47.53
N VAL A 738 18.17 38.49 48.83
CA VAL A 738 18.52 39.62 49.69
C VAL A 738 19.75 39.29 50.48
N ALA A 739 20.86 39.98 50.20
CA ALA A 739 22.04 39.88 51.02
C ALA A 739 21.91 40.79 52.26
N THR A 740 21.95 40.22 53.43
CA THR A 740 21.82 40.95 54.71
C THR A 740 23.18 41.10 55.39
N ARG A 741 23.34 42.13 56.22
CA ARG A 741 24.51 42.30 57.06
C ARG A 741 24.52 41.27 58.21
N THR A 742 25.72 40.87 58.62
CA THR A 742 25.90 39.98 59.78
C THR A 742 25.32 40.62 61.04
N GLY A 743 24.27 40.02 61.64
CA GLY A 743 23.61 40.51 62.85
C GLY A 743 22.15 40.98 62.67
N VAL A 744 21.55 40.96 61.44
CA VAL A 744 20.14 41.27 61.28
C VAL A 744 19.33 39.97 61.36
N ALA A 745 18.31 39.92 62.23
CA ALA A 745 17.43 38.75 62.33
C ALA A 745 16.53 38.64 61.08
N PHE A 746 16.39 37.44 60.48
CA PHE A 746 15.57 37.20 59.27
C PHE A 746 14.09 37.58 59.46
N SER A 747 13.58 37.61 60.74
CA SER A 747 12.24 38.07 61.06
C SER A 747 11.98 39.58 60.81
N GLU A 748 13.04 40.40 60.77
CA GLU A 748 12.94 41.84 60.44
C GLU A 748 12.94 42.19 58.96
N ILE A 749 13.27 41.22 58.11
CA ILE A 749 13.39 41.43 56.65
C ILE A 749 12.16 40.83 55.91
N ALA A 750 11.42 39.96 56.56
CA ALA A 750 10.29 39.26 55.97
C ALA A 750 8.95 40.02 56.05
N ASN A 751 8.90 41.26 56.54
CA ASN A 751 7.72 42.12 56.55
C ASN A 751 7.73 43.11 55.40
#